data_695a4d64a6ff8c116a82288909da6e94
#
_entry.id   695a4d64a6ff8c116a82288909da6e94
#
_cell.length_a   1.000
_cell.length_b   1.000
_cell.length_c   1.000
_cell.angle_alpha   90.00
_cell.angle_beta   90.00
_cell.angle_gamma   90.00
#
_symmetry.space_group_name_H-M   'P 1'
#
loop_
_entity.id
_entity.type
_entity.pdbx_description
1 polymer ?
#
loop_
_entity_poly.entity_id
_entity_poly.type
_entity_poly.pdbx_seq_one_letter_code
_entity_poly.pdbx_strand_id
1 'polypeptide(L)'
;MAGRRIWLAGGVGLALACSAARAQTAPPADEATTTLPTVEVIGTTPLPGTGIDRDKVPANVQSVTHSDLTREGTPSLTNALKDQTGSVNTNDNLVDQFQPDILYRGFEASPVLGTPQGIAVYQNGVRVNEAFGDAVNWDLIPDFAIDRLDIVSSNPVYGLNALGGAAVVTMKNGFTYQGFESELAGGSFNQFSSTFQYGRQVEGIGAYVGGRYYDSDGWRQFSPDNVKQIYADVGGRNDRFSLDINFTGANNRLFGQGTTPIQTLAVDRSLDFTTPQNNFDELYFVTLNGSYQATDDLSFQANAYRREFHQTVSNGDTSDFTACDPANGFLCQSDAATPLTQANGSGIPDVTNGGASILGQNDSETIHAVGIGGTLQTTYTGDVFGHENNFVFGGSLDHSDVDFQSTTEIGLINGALQVIPSGFFVSTAENTGFLATPVSLGASNTYYGVFLTDTFTVTPKFAVTASGRYNLAQIDLVDRLGPNLTGQSRYSRFNPAIGGTYKFLPNLTGYFGYSEGNRAPTPSEIECSNPAQPCVLPSSLSSDPPTLKQVVSHTYEGGLRGSFGLKDLLPGRFKWNAGLFRTDLDDDIYAVATSISTGFFQNIGSTRRQGIETGLGYVDESWSVYGSYSLVDATFQSPLTLPSPSNPLADASGNISVVPGDHLPGIPMHQLKVGADYHVTDHWTVGAVFTYFSDQYYRGDESNQNPKLPGYEVVNLHSSYTVTKNLEIFANLQNAFDTHYATVGAFGDPTGVGAPGVPTNGTGVDNRFVGPAPPISVFGGIRIRF
;
A
#
# COMPACT_ATOMS: atom_id res chain seq x y z
N MET A 1 -4.47 29.85 33.09
CA MET A 1 -5.37 30.86 32.49
C MET A 1 -5.06 30.89 31.02
N ALA A 2 -5.79 30.10 30.24
CA ALA A 2 -5.56 29.93 28.82
C ALA A 2 -6.66 30.62 28.03
N GLY A 3 -6.30 31.58 27.20
CA GLY A 3 -7.22 32.28 26.30
C GLY A 3 -7.37 31.55 24.97
N ARG A 4 -8.52 30.93 24.75
CA ARG A 4 -8.93 30.40 23.44
C ARG A 4 -9.21 31.56 22.49
N ARG A 5 -8.48 31.64 21.37
CA ARG A 5 -8.82 32.52 20.25
C ARG A 5 -9.68 31.73 19.27
N ILE A 6 -10.94 32.13 19.14
CA ILE A 6 -11.88 31.69 18.11
C ILE A 6 -11.58 32.48 16.84
N TRP A 7 -11.28 31.81 15.74
CA TRP A 7 -11.21 32.40 14.41
C TRP A 7 -12.55 32.15 13.70
N LEU A 8 -13.29 33.22 13.47
CA LEU A 8 -14.46 33.24 12.61
C LEU A 8 -14.02 33.17 11.14
N ALA A 9 -14.38 32.09 10.45
CA ALA A 9 -14.27 31.98 9.01
C ALA A 9 -15.36 32.82 8.35
N GLY A 10 -14.95 33.85 7.58
CA GLY A 10 -15.86 34.68 6.79
C GLY A 10 -16.42 33.90 5.60
N GLY A 11 -17.73 33.72 5.58
CA GLY A 11 -18.46 33.13 4.46
C GLY A 11 -18.51 34.08 3.27
N VAL A 12 -18.03 33.65 2.12
CA VAL A 12 -18.28 34.26 0.81
C VAL A 12 -19.59 33.75 0.27
N GLY A 13 -20.63 34.56 0.31
CA GLY A 13 -21.93 34.26 -0.28
C GLY A 13 -21.88 34.36 -1.80
N LEU A 14 -21.98 33.25 -2.52
CA LEU A 14 -22.23 33.23 -3.95
C LEU A 14 -23.74 33.13 -4.19
N ALA A 15 -24.31 34.22 -4.73
CA ALA A 15 -25.72 34.25 -5.14
C ALA A 15 -25.89 33.44 -6.45
N LEU A 16 -26.57 32.29 -6.36
CA LEU A 16 -26.99 31.48 -7.50
C LEU A 16 -28.33 32.00 -8.04
N ALA A 17 -28.31 32.52 -9.26
CA ALA A 17 -29.52 32.86 -10.03
C ALA A 17 -30.12 31.55 -10.58
N CYS A 18 -31.29 31.15 -10.08
CA CYS A 18 -32.09 30.05 -10.63
C CYS A 18 -32.73 30.44 -11.97
N SER A 19 -32.26 29.85 -13.06
CA SER A 19 -32.97 29.86 -14.36
C SER A 19 -33.79 28.59 -14.44
N ALA A 20 -35.12 28.74 -14.52
CA ALA A 20 -36.05 27.61 -14.67
C ALA A 20 -35.89 26.94 -16.05
N ALA A 21 -35.42 25.71 -16.10
CA ALA A 21 -35.41 24.87 -17.27
C ALA A 21 -36.74 24.12 -17.39
N ARG A 22 -37.39 24.25 -18.57
CA ARG A 22 -38.61 23.54 -18.90
C ARG A 22 -38.34 22.04 -19.14
N ALA A 23 -39.14 21.21 -18.50
CA ALA A 23 -39.14 19.77 -18.70
C ALA A 23 -39.54 19.41 -20.16
N GLN A 24 -38.67 18.64 -20.83
CA GLN A 24 -39.02 17.93 -22.05
C GLN A 24 -39.64 16.58 -21.68
N THR A 25 -40.79 16.29 -22.27
CA THR A 25 -41.49 15.02 -22.12
C THR A 25 -40.72 13.90 -22.82
N ALA A 26 -40.55 12.78 -22.13
CA ALA A 26 -39.94 11.57 -22.64
C ALA A 26 -40.81 10.93 -23.77
N PRO A 27 -40.19 10.34 -24.81
CA PRO A 27 -40.92 9.52 -25.80
C PRO A 27 -41.30 8.16 -25.22
N PRO A 28 -42.32 7.47 -25.79
CA PRO A 28 -42.84 6.23 -25.25
C PRO A 28 -41.86 5.07 -25.42
N ALA A 29 -41.78 4.22 -24.38
CA ALA A 29 -41.06 2.96 -24.40
C ALA A 29 -41.80 1.97 -25.34
N ASP A 30 -41.11 1.52 -26.38
CA ASP A 30 -41.26 0.16 -26.92
C ASP A 30 -40.12 -0.11 -27.92
N GLU A 31 -39.17 -0.91 -27.47
CA GLU A 31 -38.44 -1.91 -28.25
C GLU A 31 -37.49 -2.61 -27.25
N ALA A 32 -37.63 -3.93 -27.14
CA ALA A 32 -36.74 -4.74 -26.36
C ALA A 32 -35.31 -4.56 -26.90
N THR A 33 -34.59 -3.58 -26.34
CA THR A 33 -33.15 -3.43 -26.57
C THR A 33 -32.49 -4.68 -26.01
N THR A 34 -32.00 -5.52 -26.92
CA THR A 34 -31.06 -6.57 -26.56
C THR A 34 -29.82 -5.87 -25.98
N THR A 35 -29.76 -5.74 -24.69
CA THR A 35 -28.54 -5.25 -24.01
C THR A 35 -27.42 -6.24 -24.33
N LEU A 36 -26.50 -5.81 -25.18
CA LEU A 36 -25.26 -6.54 -25.39
C LEU A 36 -24.60 -6.72 -24.05
N PRO A 37 -23.96 -7.88 -23.76
CA PRO A 37 -23.20 -8.05 -22.51
C PRO A 37 -22.15 -6.94 -22.41
N THR A 38 -22.11 -6.27 -21.29
CA THR A 38 -21.11 -5.23 -21.00
C THR A 38 -19.73 -5.86 -21.13
N VAL A 39 -18.95 -5.45 -22.12
CA VAL A 39 -17.56 -5.90 -22.29
C VAL A 39 -16.73 -5.14 -21.27
N GLU A 40 -16.12 -5.86 -20.36
CA GLU A 40 -15.18 -5.30 -19.39
C GLU A 40 -13.82 -5.15 -20.08
N VAL A 41 -13.35 -3.92 -20.22
CA VAL A 41 -12.08 -3.59 -20.88
C VAL A 41 -11.00 -3.40 -19.82
N ILE A 42 -9.87 -4.08 -20.00
CA ILE A 42 -8.71 -4.03 -19.10
C ILE A 42 -7.56 -3.35 -19.84
N GLY A 43 -6.90 -2.39 -19.16
CA GLY A 43 -5.67 -1.79 -19.66
C GLY A 43 -4.56 -2.83 -19.80
N THR A 44 -3.83 -2.82 -20.90
CA THR A 44 -2.69 -3.71 -21.13
C THR A 44 -1.35 -3.09 -20.73
N THR A 45 -1.36 -1.80 -20.40
CA THR A 45 -0.21 -1.00 -19.99
C THR A 45 -0.64 -0.03 -18.88
N PRO A 46 0.31 0.57 -18.13
CA PRO A 46 -0.02 1.59 -17.13
C PRO A 46 -0.73 2.83 -17.68
N LEU A 47 -0.47 3.20 -18.93
CA LEU A 47 -1.09 4.38 -19.56
C LEU A 47 -2.58 4.14 -19.83
N PRO A 48 -3.43 5.13 -19.53
CA PRO A 48 -4.80 5.13 -20.01
C PRO A 48 -4.82 5.06 -21.55
N GLY A 49 -5.56 4.11 -22.08
CA GLY A 49 -5.61 3.90 -23.54
C GLY A 49 -6.58 2.81 -23.94
N THR A 50 -6.40 2.29 -25.15
CA THR A 50 -7.19 1.18 -25.66
C THR A 50 -6.82 -0.10 -24.91
N GLY A 51 -7.68 -0.52 -23.99
CA GLY A 51 -7.58 -1.83 -23.37
C GLY A 51 -8.09 -2.95 -24.28
N ILE A 52 -8.02 -4.18 -23.80
CA ILE A 52 -8.60 -5.36 -24.44
C ILE A 52 -9.73 -5.94 -23.61
N ASP A 53 -10.61 -6.71 -24.26
CA ASP A 53 -11.63 -7.49 -23.56
C ASP A 53 -10.95 -8.36 -22.48
N ARG A 54 -11.47 -8.30 -21.24
CA ARG A 54 -11.02 -9.12 -20.12
C ARG A 54 -10.89 -10.60 -20.48
N ASP A 55 -11.76 -11.11 -21.34
CA ASP A 55 -11.72 -12.50 -21.80
C ASP A 55 -10.47 -12.82 -22.66
N LYS A 56 -9.76 -11.81 -23.16
CA LYS A 56 -8.50 -11.96 -23.91
C LYS A 56 -7.25 -11.74 -23.05
N VAL A 57 -7.38 -11.35 -21.77
CA VAL A 57 -6.24 -11.18 -20.85
C VAL A 57 -5.83 -12.53 -20.28
N PRO A 58 -4.60 -13.04 -20.53
CA PRO A 58 -4.16 -14.36 -20.06
C PRO A 58 -3.64 -14.32 -18.61
N ALA A 59 -4.32 -13.56 -17.73
CA ALA A 59 -3.94 -13.34 -16.34
C ALA A 59 -5.18 -13.13 -15.47
N ASN A 60 -5.06 -13.28 -14.17
CA ASN A 60 -6.11 -12.86 -13.24
C ASN A 60 -6.13 -11.33 -13.14
N VAL A 61 -7.32 -10.75 -13.22
CA VAL A 61 -7.57 -9.32 -13.03
C VAL A 61 -8.74 -9.15 -12.09
N GLN A 62 -8.53 -8.36 -11.04
CA GLN A 62 -9.57 -7.98 -10.08
C GLN A 62 -9.78 -6.48 -10.15
N SER A 63 -11.02 -6.06 -10.20
CA SER A 63 -11.39 -4.64 -10.31
C SER A 63 -12.23 -4.22 -9.13
N VAL A 64 -11.89 -3.08 -8.54
CA VAL A 64 -12.63 -2.38 -7.48
C VAL A 64 -13.15 -1.09 -8.09
N THR A 65 -14.45 -0.90 -8.08
CA THR A 65 -15.12 0.29 -8.65
C THR A 65 -15.41 1.31 -7.56
N HIS A 66 -15.82 2.53 -7.96
CA HIS A 66 -16.24 3.54 -6.99
C HIS A 66 -17.40 3.07 -6.10
N SER A 67 -18.33 2.26 -6.61
CA SER A 67 -19.42 1.69 -5.80
C SER A 67 -18.91 0.70 -4.75
N ASP A 68 -17.84 -0.02 -5.04
CA ASP A 68 -17.22 -0.92 -4.08
C ASP A 68 -16.48 -0.13 -2.97
N LEU A 69 -15.82 0.98 -3.31
CA LEU A 69 -15.16 1.88 -2.35
C LEU A 69 -16.15 2.51 -1.36
N THR A 70 -17.38 2.81 -1.81
CA THR A 70 -18.42 3.49 -1.01
C THR A 70 -19.44 2.54 -0.39
N ARG A 71 -19.28 1.22 -0.54
CA ARG A 71 -20.22 0.20 -0.06
C ARG A 71 -20.54 0.33 1.42
N GLU A 72 -19.55 0.61 2.24
CA GLU A 72 -19.68 0.76 3.69
C GLU A 72 -19.87 2.22 4.13
N GLY A 73 -20.16 3.13 3.22
CA GLY A 73 -20.38 4.55 3.49
C GLY A 73 -19.27 5.44 2.92
N THR A 74 -18.41 6.01 3.76
CA THR A 74 -17.28 6.84 3.30
C THR A 74 -16.29 6.04 2.44
N PRO A 75 -15.83 6.58 1.29
CA PRO A 75 -14.87 5.89 0.44
C PRO A 75 -13.59 5.51 1.18
N SER A 76 -13.17 4.25 1.07
CA SER A 76 -11.90 3.75 1.60
C SER A 76 -11.28 2.72 0.66
N LEU A 77 -10.12 3.04 0.11
CA LEU A 77 -9.36 2.17 -0.78
C LEU A 77 -8.85 0.93 -0.03
N THR A 78 -8.26 1.15 1.14
CA THR A 78 -7.64 0.09 1.94
C THR A 78 -8.68 -0.93 2.44
N ASN A 79 -9.84 -0.47 2.90
CA ASN A 79 -10.93 -1.36 3.31
C ASN A 79 -11.48 -2.14 2.11
N ALA A 80 -11.72 -1.50 0.97
CA ALA A 80 -12.22 -2.20 -0.22
C ALA A 80 -11.24 -3.28 -0.71
N LEU A 81 -9.94 -3.01 -0.67
CA LEU A 81 -8.91 -4.00 -0.98
C LEU A 81 -8.94 -5.17 0.02
N LYS A 82 -8.95 -4.86 1.31
CA LYS A 82 -8.97 -5.87 2.38
C LYS A 82 -10.23 -6.73 2.35
N ASP A 83 -11.41 -6.13 2.17
CA ASP A 83 -12.68 -6.80 2.41
C ASP A 83 -13.32 -7.39 1.16
N GLN A 84 -12.93 -6.94 -0.04
CA GLN A 84 -13.59 -7.33 -1.30
C GLN A 84 -12.67 -8.01 -2.31
N THR A 85 -11.34 -7.85 -2.19
CA THR A 85 -10.39 -8.36 -3.20
C THR A 85 -9.78 -9.69 -2.75
N GLY A 86 -9.80 -10.70 -3.62
CA GLY A 86 -9.21 -12.02 -3.34
C GLY A 86 -7.68 -11.96 -3.22
N SER A 87 -7.08 -12.80 -2.39
CA SER A 87 -5.63 -12.88 -2.10
C SER A 87 -5.01 -11.58 -1.59
N VAL A 88 -5.81 -10.66 -1.08
CA VAL A 88 -5.34 -9.44 -0.41
C VAL A 88 -5.55 -9.58 1.09
N ASN A 89 -4.51 -9.33 1.87
CA ASN A 89 -4.61 -9.10 3.32
C ASN A 89 -3.88 -7.82 3.69
N THR A 90 -4.12 -7.34 4.89
CA THR A 90 -3.41 -6.20 5.46
C THR A 90 -2.64 -6.64 6.70
N ASN A 91 -1.43 -6.11 6.83
CA ASN A 91 -0.66 -6.15 8.07
C ASN A 91 -0.57 -4.69 8.57
N ASP A 92 -1.10 -4.43 9.75
CA ASP A 92 -1.10 -3.07 10.27
C ASP A 92 0.11 -2.88 11.19
N ASN A 93 1.31 -2.79 10.60
CA ASN A 93 2.54 -2.57 11.38
C ASN A 93 2.53 -1.23 12.11
N LEU A 94 2.00 -0.19 11.48
CA LEU A 94 1.85 1.14 12.08
C LEU A 94 0.55 1.28 12.89
N VAL A 95 -0.38 0.32 12.78
CA VAL A 95 -1.72 0.38 13.40
C VAL A 95 -2.46 1.68 13.05
N ASP A 96 -2.35 2.09 11.78
CA ASP A 96 -2.96 3.28 11.20
C ASP A 96 -3.80 2.91 9.98
N GLN A 97 -5.07 3.34 9.95
CA GLN A 97 -6.01 2.98 8.89
C GLN A 97 -5.66 3.55 7.50
N PHE A 98 -4.83 4.60 7.43
CA PHE A 98 -4.39 5.23 6.19
C PHE A 98 -3.07 4.67 5.69
N GLN A 99 -2.34 3.96 6.54
CA GLN A 99 -1.00 3.43 6.24
C GLN A 99 -0.86 1.93 6.52
N PRO A 100 -1.82 1.06 6.11
CA PRO A 100 -1.63 -0.38 6.23
C PRO A 100 -0.62 -0.89 5.20
N ASP A 101 0.05 -1.99 5.53
CA ASP A 101 0.73 -2.80 4.53
C ASP A 101 -0.32 -3.61 3.77
N ILE A 102 -0.39 -3.45 2.46
CA ILE A 102 -1.27 -4.23 1.60
C ILE A 102 -0.46 -5.38 0.99
N LEU A 103 -0.91 -6.60 1.23
CA LEU A 103 -0.29 -7.79 0.65
C LEU A 103 -1.23 -8.39 -0.41
N TYR A 104 -0.70 -8.63 -1.62
CA TYR A 104 -1.36 -9.39 -2.67
C TYR A 104 -0.55 -10.63 -3.01
N ARG A 105 -1.14 -11.82 -2.84
CA ARG A 105 -0.45 -13.12 -3.01
C ARG A 105 0.83 -13.23 -2.16
N GLY A 106 0.89 -12.53 -1.00
CA GLY A 106 2.08 -12.47 -0.14
C GLY A 106 3.20 -11.55 -0.65
N PHE A 107 2.95 -10.72 -1.67
CA PHE A 107 3.79 -9.59 -2.05
C PHE A 107 3.27 -8.32 -1.41
N GLU A 108 4.16 -7.48 -0.94
CA GLU A 108 3.84 -6.35 -0.09
C GLU A 108 3.93 -5.01 -0.84
N ALA A 109 3.02 -4.09 -0.51
CA ALA A 109 3.07 -2.67 -0.82
C ALA A 109 2.82 -1.92 0.49
N SER A 110 3.89 -1.46 1.10
CA SER A 110 3.95 -0.90 2.45
C SER A 110 4.34 0.56 2.43
N PRO A 111 3.79 1.42 3.30
CA PRO A 111 4.29 2.77 3.54
C PRO A 111 5.58 2.79 4.39
N VAL A 112 5.91 1.68 5.05
CA VAL A 112 7.08 1.60 5.93
C VAL A 112 8.35 1.48 5.11
N LEU A 113 9.24 2.45 5.27
CA LEU A 113 10.58 2.39 4.71
C LEU A 113 11.31 1.14 5.25
N GLY A 114 12.03 0.44 4.38
CA GLY A 114 12.73 -0.77 4.77
C GLY A 114 11.91 -2.06 4.66
N THR A 115 10.65 -2.00 4.25
CA THR A 115 9.87 -3.19 3.91
C THR A 115 10.15 -3.59 2.46
N PRO A 116 10.56 -4.85 2.18
CA PRO A 116 10.78 -5.30 0.81
C PRO A 116 9.49 -5.27 -0.03
N GLN A 117 9.41 -4.35 -0.97
CA GLN A 117 8.24 -4.11 -1.80
C GLN A 117 8.13 -5.13 -2.95
N GLY A 118 6.92 -5.48 -3.38
CA GLY A 118 6.69 -6.45 -4.45
C GLY A 118 5.52 -6.13 -5.38
N ILE A 119 4.89 -4.95 -5.21
CA ILE A 119 3.74 -4.49 -6.00
C ILE A 119 4.04 -3.09 -6.55
N ALA A 120 3.87 -2.91 -7.85
CA ALA A 120 3.93 -1.59 -8.48
C ALA A 120 2.56 -0.91 -8.40
N VAL A 121 2.50 0.32 -7.90
CA VAL A 121 1.25 1.09 -7.79
C VAL A 121 1.28 2.27 -8.75
N TYR A 122 0.21 2.43 -9.53
CA TYR A 122 0.06 3.48 -10.53
C TYR A 122 -1.16 4.33 -10.24
N GLN A 123 -1.01 5.65 -10.41
CA GLN A 123 -2.12 6.61 -10.43
C GLN A 123 -2.12 7.33 -11.78
N ASN A 124 -3.21 7.21 -12.56
CA ASN A 124 -3.35 7.79 -13.90
C ASN A 124 -2.14 7.55 -14.81
N GLY A 125 -1.58 6.33 -14.77
CA GLY A 125 -0.46 5.90 -15.61
C GLY A 125 0.93 6.25 -15.12
N VAL A 126 1.06 6.91 -13.95
CA VAL A 126 2.34 7.24 -13.32
C VAL A 126 2.55 6.33 -12.11
N ARG A 127 3.73 5.75 -11.98
CA ARG A 127 4.13 4.96 -10.81
C ARG A 127 4.28 5.88 -9.59
N VAL A 128 3.64 5.51 -8.48
CA VAL A 128 3.60 6.33 -7.25
C VAL A 128 4.41 5.76 -6.09
N ASN A 129 5.04 4.58 -6.26
CA ASN A 129 6.00 4.07 -5.29
C ASN A 129 7.10 5.13 -5.08
N GLU A 130 7.46 5.37 -3.83
CA GLU A 130 8.43 6.39 -3.43
C GLU A 130 9.86 5.98 -3.85
N ALA A 131 10.70 6.92 -4.26
CA ALA A 131 11.95 6.61 -4.95
C ALA A 131 13.08 6.12 -4.02
N PHE A 132 13.05 6.40 -2.71
CA PHE A 132 14.10 6.04 -1.78
C PHE A 132 13.99 4.60 -1.29
N GLY A 133 12.79 4.18 -0.90
CA GLY A 133 12.50 2.85 -0.34
C GLY A 133 11.51 2.03 -1.16
N ASP A 134 11.04 2.54 -2.28
CA ASP A 134 9.96 1.97 -3.09
C ASP A 134 8.62 1.86 -2.32
N ALA A 135 8.50 2.54 -1.18
CA ALA A 135 7.34 2.54 -0.31
C ALA A 135 6.07 3.07 -1.01
N VAL A 136 4.91 2.63 -0.54
CA VAL A 136 3.60 3.04 -1.06
C VAL A 136 2.81 3.74 0.03
N ASN A 137 2.77 5.06 -0.01
CA ASN A 137 1.99 5.89 0.91
C ASN A 137 0.53 5.95 0.45
N TRP A 138 -0.31 5.06 0.96
CA TRP A 138 -1.72 4.93 0.56
C TRP A 138 -2.54 6.16 0.91
N ASP A 139 -2.18 6.84 1.98
CA ASP A 139 -2.78 8.11 2.45
C ASP A 139 -2.64 9.26 1.44
N LEU A 140 -1.74 9.14 0.45
CA LEU A 140 -1.54 10.14 -0.59
C LEU A 140 -2.44 9.96 -1.81
N ILE A 141 -3.19 8.85 -1.89
CA ILE A 141 -4.14 8.56 -2.98
C ILE A 141 -5.54 8.97 -2.53
N PRO A 142 -6.17 10.01 -3.12
CA PRO A 142 -7.48 10.51 -2.68
C PRO A 142 -8.61 9.51 -3.01
N ASP A 143 -9.07 8.73 -2.04
CA ASP A 143 -10.09 7.67 -2.21
C ASP A 143 -11.38 8.16 -2.86
N PHE A 144 -11.84 9.36 -2.47
CA PHE A 144 -13.07 9.97 -2.99
C PHE A 144 -13.02 10.22 -4.51
N ALA A 145 -11.82 10.39 -5.05
CA ALA A 145 -11.59 10.71 -6.45
C ALA A 145 -11.26 9.48 -7.31
N ILE A 146 -11.24 8.27 -6.73
CA ILE A 146 -11.02 7.03 -7.49
C ILE A 146 -12.28 6.67 -8.26
N ASP A 147 -12.12 6.44 -9.56
CA ASP A 147 -13.14 5.87 -10.44
C ASP A 147 -13.07 4.34 -10.44
N ARG A 148 -11.85 3.81 -10.57
CA ARG A 148 -11.58 2.37 -10.61
C ARG A 148 -10.16 2.05 -10.17
N LEU A 149 -9.98 0.91 -9.51
CA LEU A 149 -8.70 0.27 -9.27
C LEU A 149 -8.71 -1.11 -9.94
N ASP A 150 -7.66 -1.43 -10.69
CA ASP A 150 -7.41 -2.77 -11.23
C ASP A 150 -6.17 -3.36 -10.59
N ILE A 151 -6.28 -4.56 -10.02
CA ILE A 151 -5.12 -5.38 -9.64
C ILE A 151 -4.88 -6.36 -10.78
N VAL A 152 -3.73 -6.22 -11.43
CA VAL A 152 -3.29 -7.09 -12.52
C VAL A 152 -2.15 -7.93 -11.99
N SER A 153 -2.29 -9.26 -12.07
CA SER A 153 -1.22 -10.16 -11.66
C SER A 153 0.01 -10.00 -12.57
N SER A 154 1.12 -10.54 -12.16
CA SER A 154 2.46 -10.36 -12.73
C SER A 154 2.47 -10.18 -14.26
N ASN A 155 2.80 -8.96 -14.71
CA ASN A 155 2.95 -8.60 -16.11
C ASN A 155 4.13 -7.63 -16.26
N PRO A 156 5.19 -8.00 -17.00
CA PRO A 156 6.41 -7.21 -17.10
C PRO A 156 6.19 -5.80 -17.70
N VAL A 157 5.14 -5.58 -18.46
CA VAL A 157 4.83 -4.28 -19.06
C VAL A 157 4.67 -3.18 -18.00
N TYR A 158 4.25 -3.55 -16.78
CA TYR A 158 4.15 -2.61 -15.64
C TYR A 158 5.51 -2.24 -15.02
N GLY A 159 6.61 -2.83 -15.48
CA GLY A 159 7.96 -2.38 -15.16
C GLY A 159 8.55 -2.94 -13.89
N LEU A 160 9.39 -2.13 -13.24
CA LEU A 160 10.10 -2.52 -12.03
C LEU A 160 9.13 -2.75 -10.87
N ASN A 161 9.48 -3.72 -10.02
CA ASN A 161 8.78 -4.06 -8.79
C ASN A 161 7.34 -4.61 -8.97
N ALA A 162 6.95 -5.00 -10.16
CA ALA A 162 5.69 -5.73 -10.40
C ALA A 162 5.89 -7.26 -10.24
N LEU A 163 6.54 -7.69 -9.14
CA LEU A 163 6.86 -9.10 -8.88
C LEU A 163 5.58 -9.93 -8.67
N GLY A 164 4.69 -9.46 -7.79
CA GLY A 164 3.37 -10.04 -7.53
C GLY A 164 2.29 -9.51 -8.46
N GLY A 165 2.46 -8.28 -8.94
CA GLY A 165 1.50 -7.60 -9.80
C GLY A 165 1.58 -6.09 -9.74
N ALA A 166 0.57 -5.45 -10.31
CA ALA A 166 0.40 -4.00 -10.29
C ALA A 166 -1.01 -3.62 -9.83
N ALA A 167 -1.10 -2.56 -9.02
CA ALA A 167 -2.34 -1.88 -8.68
C ALA A 167 -2.45 -0.59 -9.52
N VAL A 168 -3.45 -0.52 -10.38
CA VAL A 168 -3.63 0.59 -11.33
C VAL A 168 -4.86 1.39 -10.94
N VAL A 169 -4.63 2.57 -10.37
CA VAL A 169 -5.66 3.51 -9.93
C VAL A 169 -5.98 4.46 -11.07
N THR A 170 -7.23 4.44 -11.53
CA THR A 170 -7.80 5.42 -12.46
C THR A 170 -8.64 6.40 -11.67
N MET A 171 -8.30 7.68 -11.78
CA MET A 171 -9.00 8.75 -11.07
C MET A 171 -10.18 9.27 -11.90
N LYS A 172 -11.19 9.83 -11.21
CA LYS A 172 -12.32 10.53 -11.82
C LYS A 172 -11.85 11.76 -12.60
N ASN A 173 -12.59 12.08 -13.65
CA ASN A 173 -12.42 13.30 -14.43
C ASN A 173 -13.78 13.91 -14.81
N GLY A 174 -13.78 15.06 -15.46
CA GLY A 174 -15.02 15.73 -15.86
C GLY A 174 -15.84 15.00 -16.91
N PHE A 175 -15.36 13.89 -17.49
CA PHE A 175 -16.10 13.07 -18.45
C PHE A 175 -16.69 11.81 -17.78
N THR A 176 -16.07 11.30 -16.71
CA THR A 176 -16.53 10.09 -15.99
C THR A 176 -17.44 10.44 -14.80
N TYR A 177 -17.31 11.64 -14.24
CA TYR A 177 -18.10 12.09 -13.11
C TYR A 177 -18.82 13.39 -13.40
N GLN A 178 -20.16 13.42 -13.15
CA GLN A 178 -21.02 14.60 -13.40
C GLN A 178 -21.84 14.92 -12.16
N GLY A 179 -21.94 16.21 -11.85
CA GLY A 179 -22.73 16.71 -10.73
C GLY A 179 -21.91 17.13 -9.53
N PHE A 180 -22.59 17.47 -8.47
CA PHE A 180 -22.02 17.84 -7.18
C PHE A 180 -22.37 16.78 -6.12
N GLU A 181 -21.39 16.41 -5.30
CA GLU A 181 -21.60 15.60 -4.11
C GLU A 181 -20.87 16.22 -2.93
N SER A 182 -21.50 16.21 -1.78
CA SER A 182 -20.87 16.53 -0.50
C SER A 182 -21.27 15.50 0.54
N GLU A 183 -20.30 15.06 1.32
CA GLU A 183 -20.47 14.10 2.40
C GLU A 183 -19.94 14.67 3.71
N LEU A 184 -20.68 14.46 4.78
CA LEU A 184 -20.26 14.70 6.16
C LEU A 184 -20.48 13.41 6.96
N ALA A 185 -19.44 12.92 7.61
CA ALA A 185 -19.49 11.72 8.43
C ALA A 185 -18.78 11.92 9.76
N GLY A 186 -19.15 11.14 10.73
CA GLY A 186 -18.49 11.10 12.04
C GLY A 186 -18.89 9.87 12.83
N GLY A 187 -18.23 9.64 13.97
CA GLY A 187 -18.50 8.45 14.75
C GLY A 187 -17.57 8.24 15.93
N SER A 188 -17.26 6.99 16.21
CA SER A 188 -16.33 6.58 17.26
C SER A 188 -14.99 7.30 17.15
N PHE A 189 -14.28 7.44 18.25
CA PHE A 189 -12.94 8.05 18.37
C PHE A 189 -12.91 9.53 17.94
N ASN A 190 -14.01 10.27 18.16
CA ASN A 190 -14.19 11.67 17.72
C ASN A 190 -13.94 11.87 16.23
N GLN A 191 -14.06 10.82 15.42
CA GLN A 191 -13.84 10.89 13.99
C GLN A 191 -14.82 11.88 13.34
N PHE A 192 -14.27 12.73 12.50
CA PHE A 192 -15.01 13.64 11.61
C PHE A 192 -14.40 13.58 10.21
N SER A 193 -15.25 13.44 9.20
CA SER A 193 -14.85 13.48 7.79
C SER A 193 -15.75 14.42 7.01
N SER A 194 -15.18 15.23 6.15
CA SER A 194 -15.92 16.07 5.21
C SER A 194 -15.30 15.92 3.83
N THR A 195 -16.13 15.55 2.86
CA THR A 195 -15.71 15.41 1.46
C THR A 195 -16.63 16.22 0.56
N PHE A 196 -16.08 16.83 -0.47
CA PHE A 196 -16.85 17.40 -1.56
C PHE A 196 -16.25 17.00 -2.89
N GLN A 197 -17.09 16.90 -3.92
CA GLN A 197 -16.64 16.68 -5.29
C GLN A 197 -17.62 17.32 -6.28
N TYR A 198 -17.07 17.81 -7.38
CA TYR A 198 -17.83 18.42 -8.46
C TYR A 198 -17.21 18.06 -9.80
N GLY A 199 -18.01 17.56 -10.71
CA GLY A 199 -17.60 17.28 -12.09
C GLY A 199 -18.60 17.85 -13.09
N ARG A 200 -18.10 18.33 -14.21
CA ARG A 200 -18.93 18.83 -15.31
C ARG A 200 -18.22 18.71 -16.64
N GLN A 201 -19.00 18.28 -17.63
CA GLN A 201 -18.61 18.35 -19.04
C GLN A 201 -19.46 19.36 -19.77
N VAL A 202 -18.83 20.17 -20.59
CA VAL A 202 -19.50 21.08 -21.55
C VAL A 202 -18.83 20.92 -22.89
N GLU A 203 -19.56 20.44 -23.88
CA GLU A 203 -19.02 20.08 -25.20
C GLU A 203 -17.83 19.12 -25.06
N GLY A 204 -16.65 19.46 -25.60
CA GLY A 204 -15.44 18.66 -25.55
C GLY A 204 -14.54 18.97 -24.35
N ILE A 205 -14.97 19.78 -23.36
CA ILE A 205 -14.20 20.13 -22.18
C ILE A 205 -14.84 19.53 -20.94
N GLY A 206 -14.06 18.82 -20.13
CA GLY A 206 -14.44 18.26 -18.85
C GLY A 206 -13.60 18.86 -17.73
N ALA A 207 -14.19 19.07 -16.56
CA ALA A 207 -13.47 19.46 -15.35
C ALA A 207 -14.03 18.70 -14.15
N TYR A 208 -13.13 18.30 -13.25
CA TYR A 208 -13.45 17.67 -11.97
C TYR A 208 -12.59 18.32 -10.87
N VAL A 209 -13.18 18.49 -9.69
CA VAL A 209 -12.45 18.89 -8.49
C VAL A 209 -13.11 18.25 -7.27
N GLY A 210 -12.32 17.82 -6.33
CA GLY A 210 -12.79 17.33 -5.03
C GLY A 210 -11.74 17.49 -3.94
N GLY A 211 -12.19 17.43 -2.71
CA GLY A 211 -11.33 17.52 -1.53
C GLY A 211 -11.89 16.79 -0.35
N ARG A 212 -11.00 16.34 0.53
CA ARG A 212 -11.31 15.65 1.79
C ARG A 212 -10.59 16.32 2.95
N TYR A 213 -11.30 16.48 4.04
CA TYR A 213 -10.75 16.73 5.37
C TYR A 213 -11.19 15.60 6.29
N TYR A 214 -10.24 15.02 7.02
CA TYR A 214 -10.48 14.00 8.02
C TYR A 214 -9.73 14.33 9.30
N ASP A 215 -10.33 14.08 10.45
CA ASP A 215 -9.78 14.29 11.79
C ASP A 215 -10.30 13.22 12.73
N SER A 216 -9.43 12.66 13.59
CA SER A 216 -9.76 11.62 14.56
C SER A 216 -8.80 11.67 15.73
N ASP A 217 -9.27 11.35 16.94
CA ASP A 217 -8.40 11.15 18.11
C ASP A 217 -7.70 9.78 18.10
N GLY A 218 -8.12 8.87 17.18
CA GLY A 218 -7.70 7.47 17.16
C GLY A 218 -8.31 6.63 18.28
N TRP A 219 -8.20 5.31 18.17
CA TRP A 219 -8.72 4.41 19.19
C TRP A 219 -7.67 4.00 20.24
N ARG A 220 -6.38 4.17 19.91
CA ARG A 220 -5.25 3.96 20.83
C ARG A 220 -4.82 5.27 21.47
N GLN A 221 -4.02 5.16 22.52
CA GLN A 221 -3.38 6.33 23.12
C GLN A 221 -2.41 6.95 22.13
N PHE A 222 -2.37 8.28 22.05
CA PHE A 222 -1.47 9.04 21.19
C PHE A 222 -1.56 8.78 19.68
N SER A 223 -2.73 8.35 19.18
CA SER A 223 -2.95 8.00 17.76
C SER A 223 -3.91 8.93 17.00
N PRO A 224 -3.83 10.26 17.11
CA PRO A 224 -4.69 11.16 16.35
C PRO A 224 -4.26 11.23 14.89
N ASP A 225 -5.23 11.32 13.96
CA ASP A 225 -4.97 11.51 12.54
C ASP A 225 -5.60 12.78 12.01
N ASN A 226 -4.90 13.47 11.10
CA ASN A 226 -5.43 14.60 10.37
C ASN A 226 -5.03 14.50 8.89
N VAL A 227 -6.01 14.24 8.01
CA VAL A 227 -5.80 14.02 6.57
C VAL A 227 -6.46 15.13 5.77
N LYS A 228 -5.71 15.71 4.86
CA LYS A 228 -6.15 16.76 3.92
C LYS A 228 -5.70 16.39 2.53
N GLN A 229 -6.68 16.19 1.66
CA GLN A 229 -6.42 15.80 0.27
C GLN A 229 -7.23 16.66 -0.68
N ILE A 230 -6.66 16.92 -1.85
CA ILE A 230 -7.33 17.55 -2.98
C ILE A 230 -6.96 16.84 -4.27
N TYR A 231 -7.92 16.68 -5.15
CA TYR A 231 -7.70 16.21 -6.51
C TYR A 231 -8.48 17.05 -7.49
N ALA A 232 -7.84 17.41 -8.60
CA ALA A 232 -8.47 18.17 -9.69
C ALA A 232 -8.02 17.62 -11.05
N ASP A 233 -8.93 17.68 -12.01
CA ASP A 233 -8.70 17.29 -13.41
C ASP A 233 -9.36 18.31 -14.34
N VAL A 234 -8.65 18.67 -15.39
CA VAL A 234 -9.21 19.45 -16.52
C VAL A 234 -8.77 18.80 -17.81
N GLY A 235 -9.74 18.38 -18.60
CA GLY A 235 -9.48 17.70 -19.86
C GLY A 235 -10.22 18.30 -21.05
N GLY A 236 -9.64 18.08 -22.23
CA GLY A 236 -10.22 18.41 -23.52
C GLY A 236 -10.23 17.18 -24.44
N ARG A 237 -11.35 16.93 -25.13
CA ARG A 237 -11.51 15.79 -26.04
C ARG A 237 -12.21 16.19 -27.32
N ASN A 238 -11.76 15.64 -28.43
CA ASN A 238 -12.48 15.64 -29.71
C ASN A 238 -12.33 14.24 -30.34
N ASP A 239 -12.77 14.07 -31.58
CA ASP A 239 -12.79 12.77 -32.27
C ASP A 239 -11.40 12.11 -32.40
N ARG A 240 -10.32 12.88 -32.35
CA ARG A 240 -8.96 12.38 -32.58
C ARG A 240 -7.98 12.69 -31.45
N PHE A 241 -8.30 13.59 -30.56
CA PHE A 241 -7.35 14.08 -29.54
C PHE A 241 -8.00 14.14 -28.18
N SER A 242 -7.29 13.65 -27.15
CA SER A 242 -7.58 13.93 -25.75
C SER A 242 -6.36 14.45 -25.02
N LEU A 243 -6.60 15.35 -24.08
CA LEU A 243 -5.57 15.87 -23.19
C LEU A 243 -6.21 16.11 -21.83
N ASP A 244 -5.64 15.55 -20.78
CA ASP A 244 -6.08 15.72 -19.39
C ASP A 244 -4.88 16.19 -18.55
N ILE A 245 -5.08 17.22 -17.73
CA ILE A 245 -4.12 17.70 -16.74
C ILE A 245 -4.71 17.42 -15.37
N ASN A 246 -4.00 16.67 -14.56
CA ASN A 246 -4.42 16.33 -13.22
C ASN A 246 -3.49 16.96 -12.17
N PHE A 247 -4.05 17.27 -11.02
CA PHE A 247 -3.35 17.68 -9.82
C PHE A 247 -3.82 16.86 -8.62
N THR A 248 -2.89 16.27 -7.88
CA THR A 248 -3.12 15.65 -6.57
C THR A 248 -2.29 16.42 -5.54
N GLY A 249 -2.92 16.82 -4.45
CA GLY A 249 -2.26 17.44 -3.31
C GLY A 249 -2.69 16.76 -2.02
N ALA A 250 -1.75 16.55 -1.10
CA ALA A 250 -2.00 16.02 0.24
C ALA A 250 -1.14 16.72 1.29
N ASN A 251 -1.66 16.83 2.51
CA ASN A 251 -0.92 17.25 3.70
C ASN A 251 -1.52 16.53 4.89
N ASN A 252 -0.90 15.42 5.26
CA ASN A 252 -1.38 14.45 6.23
C ASN A 252 -0.48 14.41 7.45
N ARG A 253 -1.09 14.19 8.61
CA ARG A 253 -0.41 13.96 9.88
C ARG A 253 -1.00 12.72 10.49
N LEU A 254 -0.22 11.66 10.53
CA LEU A 254 -0.61 10.33 10.96
C LEU A 254 0.25 9.93 12.16
N PHE A 255 -0.39 9.29 13.13
CA PHE A 255 0.26 8.88 14.38
C PHE A 255 0.02 7.40 14.57
N GLY A 256 0.70 6.60 13.77
CA GLY A 256 0.75 5.15 13.92
C GLY A 256 1.48 4.76 15.21
N GLN A 257 1.02 3.72 15.89
CA GLN A 257 1.55 3.36 17.22
C GLN A 257 2.29 2.02 17.23
N GLY A 258 2.52 1.44 16.09
CA GLY A 258 3.29 0.21 15.95
C GLY A 258 2.73 -0.99 16.73
N THR A 259 3.52 -2.07 16.74
CA THR A 259 3.18 -3.28 17.48
C THR A 259 3.47 -3.11 18.98
N THR A 260 2.67 -3.79 19.82
CA THR A 260 2.73 -3.67 21.29
C THR A 260 2.84 -5.06 21.92
N PRO A 261 3.60 -5.22 23.07
CA PRO A 261 3.69 -6.47 23.79
C PRO A 261 2.29 -7.00 24.18
N ILE A 262 2.05 -8.29 23.98
CA ILE A 262 0.75 -8.89 24.33
C ILE A 262 0.42 -8.77 25.82
N GLN A 263 1.44 -8.72 26.70
CA GLN A 263 1.28 -8.53 28.14
C GLN A 263 0.79 -7.11 28.45
N THR A 264 1.25 -6.09 27.75
CA THR A 264 0.79 -4.71 27.86
C THR A 264 -0.66 -4.57 27.36
N LEU A 265 -0.99 -5.16 26.23
CA LEU A 265 -2.35 -5.17 25.69
C LEU A 265 -3.35 -5.96 26.57
N ALA A 266 -2.87 -6.91 27.37
CA ALA A 266 -3.69 -7.60 28.35
C ALA A 266 -4.09 -6.70 29.54
N VAL A 267 -3.34 -5.64 29.82
CA VAL A 267 -3.69 -4.62 30.81
C VAL A 267 -4.71 -3.64 30.24
N ASP A 268 -4.42 -3.07 29.06
CA ASP A 268 -5.32 -2.19 28.32
C ASP A 268 -4.95 -2.24 26.83
N ARG A 269 -5.92 -2.56 25.98
CA ARG A 269 -5.70 -2.68 24.53
C ARG A 269 -5.37 -1.37 23.82
N SER A 270 -5.66 -0.24 24.45
CA SER A 270 -5.36 1.08 23.90
C SER A 270 -3.93 1.55 24.15
N LEU A 271 -3.15 0.83 24.96
CA LEU A 271 -1.77 1.18 25.26
C LEU A 271 -0.84 0.98 24.08
N ASP A 272 0.18 1.83 24.00
CA ASP A 272 1.25 1.79 23.00
C ASP A 272 2.57 1.26 23.60
N PHE A 273 3.57 1.07 22.72
CA PHE A 273 4.94 0.71 23.06
C PHE A 273 5.87 1.10 21.93
N THR A 274 6.48 2.13 22.00
CA THR A 274 6.73 3.37 22.63
C THR A 274 6.16 4.53 21.81
N THR A 275 6.31 5.79 22.22
CA THR A 275 5.79 6.93 21.45
C THR A 275 6.75 8.14 21.61
N PRO A 276 6.86 9.10 20.65
CA PRO A 276 6.01 9.27 19.47
C PRO A 276 6.29 8.28 18.34
N GLN A 277 5.28 8.01 17.50
CA GLN A 277 5.44 7.38 16.20
C GLN A 277 4.58 8.16 15.21
N ASN A 278 5.18 9.15 14.56
CA ASN A 278 4.48 10.07 13.67
C ASN A 278 4.99 9.94 12.25
N ASN A 279 4.07 10.10 11.30
CA ASN A 279 4.38 10.23 9.89
C ASN A 279 3.64 11.46 9.33
N PHE A 280 4.37 12.45 8.82
CA PHE A 280 3.84 13.67 8.23
C PHE A 280 4.20 13.68 6.76
N ASP A 281 3.17 13.58 5.92
CA ASP A 281 3.30 13.47 4.47
C ASP A 281 2.74 14.70 3.77
N GLU A 282 3.52 15.25 2.83
CA GLU A 282 3.11 16.34 1.95
C GLU A 282 3.37 15.97 0.49
N LEU A 283 2.38 16.17 -0.38
CA LEU A 283 2.46 15.82 -1.79
C LEU A 283 1.97 16.95 -2.69
N TYR A 284 2.74 17.21 -3.75
CA TYR A 284 2.33 17.97 -4.93
C TYR A 284 2.62 17.12 -6.17
N PHE A 285 1.58 16.69 -6.87
CA PHE A 285 1.70 15.78 -7.99
C PHE A 285 0.86 16.29 -9.17
N VAL A 286 1.53 16.61 -10.27
CA VAL A 286 0.92 17.04 -11.51
C VAL A 286 1.20 16.02 -12.60
N THR A 287 0.15 15.61 -13.33
CA THR A 287 0.28 14.77 -14.51
C THR A 287 -0.35 15.39 -15.72
N LEU A 288 0.22 15.15 -16.88
CA LEU A 288 -0.31 15.47 -18.19
C LEU A 288 -0.49 14.15 -18.95
N ASN A 289 -1.72 13.82 -19.33
CA ASN A 289 -2.05 12.62 -20.11
C ASN A 289 -2.65 13.04 -21.45
N GLY A 290 -2.14 12.49 -22.53
CA GLY A 290 -2.63 12.79 -23.85
C GLY A 290 -2.78 11.55 -24.73
N SER A 291 -3.75 11.59 -25.64
CA SER A 291 -3.88 10.59 -26.71
C SER A 291 -4.20 11.25 -28.04
N TYR A 292 -3.72 10.63 -29.11
CA TYR A 292 -3.97 11.04 -30.49
C TYR A 292 -4.32 9.86 -31.37
N GLN A 293 -5.51 9.84 -31.93
CA GLN A 293 -5.98 8.86 -32.90
C GLN A 293 -5.54 9.28 -34.31
N ALA A 294 -4.46 8.69 -34.82
CA ALA A 294 -3.91 9.02 -36.13
C ALA A 294 -4.74 8.48 -37.29
N THR A 295 -5.18 7.21 -37.14
CA THR A 295 -6.14 6.53 -38.04
C THR A 295 -7.12 5.75 -37.17
N ASP A 296 -8.12 5.09 -37.78
CA ASP A 296 -9.08 4.27 -37.05
C ASP A 296 -8.40 3.13 -36.25
N ASP A 297 -7.25 2.66 -36.72
CA ASP A 297 -6.50 1.53 -36.13
C ASP A 297 -5.23 1.96 -35.36
N LEU A 298 -4.73 3.19 -35.52
CA LEU A 298 -3.45 3.62 -34.96
C LEU A 298 -3.64 4.82 -34.04
N SER A 299 -3.21 4.67 -32.82
CA SER A 299 -3.20 5.74 -31.81
C SER A 299 -1.86 5.86 -31.09
N PHE A 300 -1.61 7.05 -30.55
CA PHE A 300 -0.48 7.37 -29.71
C PHE A 300 -0.98 7.84 -28.36
N GLN A 301 -0.36 7.38 -27.29
CA GLN A 301 -0.62 7.81 -25.92
C GLN A 301 0.67 8.25 -25.28
N ALA A 302 0.60 9.31 -24.49
CA ALA A 302 1.76 9.81 -23.74
C ALA A 302 1.31 10.37 -22.39
N ASN A 303 2.20 10.25 -21.41
CA ASN A 303 2.11 11.04 -20.20
C ASN A 303 3.44 11.75 -19.90
N ALA A 304 3.35 12.78 -19.07
CA ALA A 304 4.47 13.42 -18.40
C ALA A 304 4.04 13.82 -17.00
N TYR A 305 4.96 13.81 -16.05
CA TYR A 305 4.61 14.17 -14.67
C TYR A 305 5.74 14.89 -13.94
N ARG A 306 5.35 15.61 -12.89
CA ARG A 306 6.22 16.07 -11.79
C ARG A 306 5.56 15.73 -10.47
N ARG A 307 6.28 15.02 -9.60
CA ARG A 307 5.86 14.65 -8.25
C ARG A 307 6.88 15.19 -7.25
N GLU A 308 6.41 15.94 -6.27
CA GLU A 308 7.21 16.42 -5.16
C GLU A 308 6.60 15.88 -3.88
N PHE A 309 7.40 15.14 -3.14
CA PHE A 309 7.02 14.44 -1.93
C PHE A 309 7.94 14.84 -0.80
N HIS A 310 7.35 15.18 0.33
CA HIS A 310 8.06 15.46 1.56
C HIS A 310 7.46 14.64 2.69
N GLN A 311 8.31 13.92 3.40
CA GLN A 311 7.94 13.09 4.54
C GLN A 311 8.84 13.43 5.73
N THR A 312 8.25 13.51 6.92
CA THR A 312 8.98 13.55 8.18
C THR A 312 8.43 12.47 9.09
N VAL A 313 9.29 11.55 9.49
CA VAL A 313 8.98 10.49 10.46
C VAL A 313 9.70 10.77 11.76
N SER A 314 9.02 10.55 12.88
CA SER A 314 9.63 10.56 14.20
C SER A 314 9.24 9.29 14.93
N ASN A 315 10.23 8.54 15.38
CA ASN A 315 10.06 7.28 16.10
C ASN A 315 10.75 7.36 17.46
N GLY A 316 9.96 7.32 18.52
CA GLY A 316 10.45 7.21 19.88
C GLY A 316 10.57 5.74 20.27
N ASP A 317 11.77 5.28 20.60
CA ASP A 317 12.03 3.88 20.86
C ASP A 317 12.91 3.67 22.11
N THR A 318 13.07 2.41 22.46
CA THR A 318 14.09 1.97 23.40
C THR A 318 15.48 2.25 22.83
N SER A 319 16.49 2.31 23.66
CA SER A 319 17.84 2.61 23.22
C SER A 319 18.80 1.48 23.57
N ASP A 320 19.65 1.13 22.59
CA ASP A 320 20.80 0.21 22.81
C ASP A 320 21.98 0.90 23.50
N PHE A 321 21.93 2.22 23.71
CA PHE A 321 22.95 2.95 24.45
C PHE A 321 22.87 2.68 25.95
N THR A 322 23.97 2.87 26.65
CA THR A 322 24.06 2.57 28.09
C THR A 322 24.96 3.55 28.82
N ALA A 323 24.91 3.56 30.16
CA ALA A 323 25.90 4.24 30.95
C ALA A 323 27.28 3.59 30.75
N CYS A 324 28.33 4.41 30.69
CA CYS A 324 29.70 3.89 30.55
C CYS A 324 30.13 3.04 31.76
N ASP A 325 30.88 1.97 31.50
CA ASP A 325 31.50 1.12 32.56
C ASP A 325 33.04 1.11 32.38
N PRO A 326 33.81 1.60 33.35
CA PRO A 326 33.38 2.15 34.65
C PRO A 326 32.62 3.49 34.51
N ALA A 327 31.66 3.70 35.41
CA ALA A 327 30.82 4.88 35.40
C ALA A 327 31.68 6.18 35.49
N ASN A 328 31.52 7.04 34.47
CA ASN A 328 32.25 8.30 34.34
C ASN A 328 31.32 9.52 34.18
N GLY A 329 30.00 9.32 34.31
CA GLY A 329 28.98 10.35 34.16
C GLY A 329 28.56 10.61 32.70
N PHE A 330 28.95 9.75 31.75
CA PHE A 330 28.59 9.82 30.34
C PHE A 330 27.86 8.58 29.89
N LEU A 331 27.17 8.71 28.77
CA LEU A 331 26.60 7.59 28.03
C LEU A 331 27.63 7.04 27.05
N CYS A 332 27.54 5.73 26.80
CA CYS A 332 28.36 4.97 25.89
C CYS A 332 27.50 4.20 24.88
N GLN A 333 28.12 3.72 23.81
CA GLN A 333 27.56 2.74 22.88
C GLN A 333 27.15 1.46 23.64
N SER A 334 26.51 0.53 22.95
CA SER A 334 26.09 -0.77 23.51
C SER A 334 27.23 -1.60 24.15
N ASP A 335 28.51 -1.28 23.84
CA ASP A 335 29.68 -1.91 24.43
C ASP A 335 30.02 -1.39 25.84
N ALA A 336 29.27 -0.40 26.34
CA ALA A 336 29.49 0.31 27.59
C ALA A 336 30.90 0.98 27.75
N ALA A 337 31.70 0.99 26.71
CA ALA A 337 33.08 1.45 26.70
C ALA A 337 33.36 2.64 25.79
N THR A 338 32.70 2.69 24.64
CA THR A 338 32.87 3.74 23.63
C THR A 338 31.93 4.91 23.94
N PRO A 339 32.44 6.10 24.35
CA PRO A 339 31.59 7.23 24.73
C PRO A 339 30.76 7.75 23.58
N LEU A 340 29.49 8.08 23.85
CA LEU A 340 28.67 8.82 22.93
C LEU A 340 29.10 10.28 22.85
N THR A 341 29.18 10.82 21.65
CA THR A 341 29.55 12.20 21.40
C THR A 341 28.48 12.95 20.62
N GLN A 342 28.45 14.26 20.76
CA GLN A 342 27.72 15.19 19.92
C GLN A 342 28.60 15.65 18.75
N ALA A 343 28.03 16.30 17.75
CA ALA A 343 28.73 16.79 16.56
C ALA A 343 29.91 17.76 16.89
N ASN A 344 29.88 18.41 18.05
CA ASN A 344 30.99 19.26 18.53
C ASN A 344 32.12 18.49 19.25
N GLY A 345 32.00 17.15 19.31
CA GLY A 345 32.95 16.26 19.98
C GLY A 345 32.80 16.18 21.51
N SER A 346 31.84 16.88 22.13
CA SER A 346 31.56 16.74 23.56
C SER A 346 30.85 15.43 23.87
N GLY A 347 31.21 14.79 24.98
CA GLY A 347 30.50 13.58 25.47
C GLY A 347 29.04 13.89 25.83
N ILE A 348 28.17 12.92 25.65
CA ILE A 348 26.77 13.01 26.08
C ILE A 348 26.69 12.57 27.55
N PRO A 349 26.19 13.44 28.46
CA PRO A 349 26.11 13.09 29.89
C PRO A 349 25.10 11.96 30.12
N ASP A 350 25.32 11.16 31.15
CA ASP A 350 24.33 10.17 31.61
C ASP A 350 23.13 10.89 32.20
N VAL A 351 22.06 10.98 31.35
CA VAL A 351 20.76 11.59 31.70
C VAL A 351 19.90 10.68 32.57
N THR A 352 20.29 9.41 32.77
CA THR A 352 19.51 8.42 33.53
C THR A 352 19.63 8.54 35.03
N ASN A 353 20.46 9.46 35.53
CA ASN A 353 20.82 9.57 36.98
C ASN A 353 21.35 8.24 37.55
N GLY A 354 22.27 7.61 36.83
CA GLY A 354 22.87 6.34 37.25
C GLY A 354 21.91 5.16 37.12
N GLY A 355 21.05 5.16 36.12
CA GLY A 355 20.08 4.10 35.83
C GLY A 355 18.77 4.22 36.62
N ALA A 356 18.50 5.35 37.27
CA ALA A 356 17.23 5.60 37.97
C ALA A 356 16.07 5.93 36.97
N SER A 357 16.40 6.37 35.76
CA SER A 357 15.46 6.64 34.66
C SER A 357 15.78 5.74 33.49
N ILE A 358 14.75 5.41 32.70
CA ILE A 358 14.85 4.53 31.53
C ILE A 358 15.34 5.34 30.34
N LEU A 359 16.38 4.86 29.68
CA LEU A 359 16.93 5.48 28.48
C LEU A 359 16.05 5.13 27.27
N GLY A 360 15.77 6.12 26.45
CA GLY A 360 15.14 6.00 25.16
C GLY A 360 15.85 6.85 24.13
N GLN A 361 15.43 6.78 22.89
CA GLN A 361 15.88 7.62 21.80
C GLN A 361 14.71 8.05 20.92
N ASN A 362 14.82 9.22 20.32
CA ASN A 362 13.95 9.69 19.26
C ASN A 362 14.75 9.68 17.95
N ASP A 363 14.37 8.79 17.05
CA ASP A 363 14.91 8.77 15.71
C ASP A 363 13.98 9.60 14.80
N SER A 364 14.58 10.56 14.11
CA SER A 364 13.86 11.41 13.17
C SER A 364 14.46 11.29 11.79
N GLU A 365 13.61 11.11 10.79
CA GLU A 365 14.03 11.08 9.40
C GLU A 365 13.22 12.08 8.58
N THR A 366 13.83 12.58 7.52
CA THR A 366 13.18 13.45 6.52
C THR A 366 13.55 12.95 5.13
N ILE A 367 12.53 12.75 4.30
CA ILE A 367 12.67 12.46 2.88
C ILE A 367 12.09 13.63 2.09
N HIS A 368 12.88 14.19 1.19
CA HIS A 368 12.40 15.12 0.19
C HIS A 368 12.75 14.57 -1.19
N ALA A 369 11.74 14.19 -1.95
CA ALA A 369 11.88 13.56 -3.26
C ALA A 369 11.20 14.39 -4.35
N VAL A 370 11.93 14.64 -5.45
CA VAL A 370 11.40 15.29 -6.65
C VAL A 370 11.54 14.32 -7.82
N GLY A 371 10.41 13.82 -8.31
CA GLY A 371 10.33 12.92 -9.45
C GLY A 371 9.79 13.63 -10.70
N ILE A 372 10.39 13.35 -11.83
CA ILE A 372 9.92 13.75 -13.16
C ILE A 372 10.01 12.55 -14.10
N GLY A 373 9.10 12.47 -15.04
CA GLY A 373 9.18 11.36 -16.01
C GLY A 373 8.06 11.41 -17.02
N GLY A 374 8.00 10.36 -17.80
CA GLY A 374 6.96 10.19 -18.80
C GLY A 374 7.06 8.88 -19.53
N THR A 375 5.95 8.53 -20.16
CA THR A 375 5.80 7.33 -20.99
C THR A 375 5.21 7.73 -22.33
N LEU A 376 5.71 7.15 -23.39
CA LEU A 376 5.15 7.28 -24.74
C LEU A 376 4.88 5.87 -25.28
N GLN A 377 3.68 5.67 -25.84
CA GLN A 377 3.36 4.41 -26.49
C GLN A 377 2.56 4.63 -27.79
N THR A 378 2.68 3.66 -28.68
CA THR A 378 1.90 3.52 -29.89
C THR A 378 1.02 2.29 -29.76
N THR A 379 -0.26 2.40 -30.06
CA THR A 379 -1.21 1.29 -30.06
C THR A 379 -1.79 1.12 -31.46
N TYR A 380 -1.71 -0.10 -31.98
CA TYR A 380 -2.35 -0.52 -33.21
C TYR A 380 -3.45 -1.53 -32.86
N THR A 381 -4.69 -1.21 -33.24
CA THR A 381 -5.87 -2.06 -33.05
C THR A 381 -6.56 -2.27 -34.40
N GLY A 382 -6.15 -3.31 -35.10
CA GLY A 382 -6.66 -3.57 -36.43
C GLY A 382 -6.48 -5.03 -36.84
N ASP A 383 -6.74 -5.35 -38.08
CA ASP A 383 -6.57 -6.70 -38.61
C ASP A 383 -5.15 -6.93 -39.15
N VAL A 384 -4.52 -8.00 -38.69
CA VAL A 384 -3.25 -8.50 -39.23
C VAL A 384 -3.50 -9.90 -39.82
N PHE A 385 -3.23 -10.08 -41.09
CA PHE A 385 -3.53 -11.32 -41.83
C PHE A 385 -5.02 -11.77 -41.78
N GLY A 386 -5.96 -10.84 -41.61
CA GLY A 386 -7.40 -11.12 -41.48
C GLY A 386 -7.80 -11.57 -40.05
N HIS A 387 -6.96 -11.35 -39.06
CA HIS A 387 -7.21 -11.64 -37.66
C HIS A 387 -7.10 -10.36 -36.84
N GLU A 388 -8.00 -10.18 -35.90
CA GLU A 388 -7.97 -9.05 -34.96
C GLU A 388 -6.66 -9.06 -34.14
N ASN A 389 -6.00 -7.92 -34.08
CA ASN A 389 -4.75 -7.72 -33.37
C ASN A 389 -4.78 -6.45 -32.52
N ASN A 390 -4.16 -6.52 -31.32
CA ASN A 390 -3.90 -5.36 -30.48
C ASN A 390 -2.42 -5.37 -30.12
N PHE A 391 -1.65 -4.49 -30.77
CA PHE A 391 -0.22 -4.35 -30.57
C PHE A 391 0.09 -3.01 -29.92
N VAL A 392 0.89 -3.03 -28.85
CA VAL A 392 1.38 -1.84 -28.15
C VAL A 392 2.90 -1.90 -28.09
N PHE A 393 3.55 -0.79 -28.42
CA PHE A 393 4.99 -0.58 -28.25
C PHE A 393 5.23 0.76 -27.58
N GLY A 394 6.10 0.79 -26.55
CA GLY A 394 6.35 2.02 -25.82
C GLY A 394 7.65 2.05 -25.07
N GLY A 395 7.92 3.22 -24.49
CA GLY A 395 9.06 3.48 -23.65
C GLY A 395 8.72 4.42 -22.51
N SER A 396 9.37 4.24 -21.35
CA SER A 396 9.23 5.07 -20.16
C SER A 396 10.60 5.57 -19.69
N LEU A 397 10.59 6.76 -19.11
CA LEU A 397 11.71 7.35 -18.39
C LEU A 397 11.16 7.93 -17.08
N ASP A 398 11.75 7.52 -15.96
CA ASP A 398 11.45 8.03 -14.64
C ASP A 398 12.76 8.45 -13.98
N HIS A 399 12.82 9.69 -13.50
CA HIS A 399 13.99 10.23 -12.81
C HIS A 399 13.53 10.88 -11.51
N SER A 400 14.24 10.58 -10.41
CA SER A 400 13.95 11.13 -9.10
C SER A 400 15.22 11.49 -8.37
N ASP A 401 15.28 12.71 -7.85
CA ASP A 401 16.28 13.16 -6.87
C ASP A 401 15.67 13.11 -5.48
N VAL A 402 16.39 12.52 -4.54
CA VAL A 402 15.97 12.34 -3.15
C VAL A 402 17.04 12.89 -2.22
N ASP A 403 16.61 13.69 -1.27
CA ASP A 403 17.38 14.12 -0.11
C ASP A 403 16.87 13.39 1.13
N PHE A 404 17.69 12.47 1.68
CA PHE A 404 17.41 11.76 2.92
C PHE A 404 18.28 12.34 4.06
N GLN A 405 17.65 12.58 5.20
CA GLN A 405 18.35 13.01 6.42
C GLN A 405 17.78 12.24 7.62
N SER A 406 18.65 11.83 8.54
CA SER A 406 18.22 11.26 9.81
C SER A 406 19.09 11.71 10.98
N THR A 407 18.50 11.73 12.17
CA THR A 407 19.15 12.10 13.43
C THR A 407 18.61 11.24 14.56
N THR A 408 19.46 10.95 15.54
CA THR A 408 19.09 10.25 16.79
C THR A 408 19.29 11.21 17.98
N GLU A 409 18.21 11.48 18.70
CA GLU A 409 18.23 12.28 19.93
C GLU A 409 18.03 11.38 21.15
N ILE A 410 18.88 11.52 22.15
CA ILE A 410 18.74 10.84 23.45
C ILE A 410 17.49 11.34 24.16
N GLY A 411 16.73 10.43 24.74
CA GLY A 411 15.53 10.72 25.53
C GLY A 411 15.41 9.85 26.76
N LEU A 412 14.39 10.14 27.56
CA LEU A 412 14.01 9.35 28.73
C LEU A 412 12.58 8.83 28.55
N ILE A 413 12.38 7.56 28.79
CA ILE A 413 11.04 6.94 28.73
C ILE A 413 10.31 7.21 30.04
N ASN A 414 9.14 7.85 29.95
CA ASN A 414 8.28 8.12 31.10
C ASN A 414 7.31 6.95 31.38
N GLY A 415 6.51 7.07 32.47
CA GLY A 415 5.55 6.03 32.85
C GLY A 415 4.38 5.82 31.87
N ALA A 416 4.22 6.68 30.86
CA ALA A 416 3.28 6.52 29.76
C ALA A 416 3.95 5.99 28.47
N LEU A 417 5.16 5.46 28.59
CA LEU A 417 6.02 4.97 27.51
C LEU A 417 6.34 6.01 26.42
N GLN A 418 6.30 7.30 26.79
CA GLN A 418 6.69 8.39 25.91
C GLN A 418 8.18 8.65 26.06
N VAL A 419 8.90 8.77 24.97
CA VAL A 419 10.28 9.21 24.94
C VAL A 419 10.33 10.74 25.01
N ILE A 420 10.75 11.25 26.13
CA ILE A 420 10.88 12.70 26.36
C ILE A 420 12.29 13.13 25.92
N PRO A 421 12.40 14.02 24.92
CA PRO A 421 13.68 14.43 24.36
C PRO A 421 14.56 15.16 25.39
N SER A 422 15.88 14.95 25.34
CA SER A 422 16.85 15.56 26.26
C SER A 422 17.62 16.76 25.68
N GLY A 423 17.54 16.96 24.35
CA GLY A 423 18.30 17.95 23.61
C GLY A 423 19.72 17.49 23.23
N PHE A 424 20.10 16.24 23.50
CA PHE A 424 21.40 15.68 23.13
C PHE A 424 21.28 14.81 21.88
N PHE A 425 21.88 15.28 20.80
CA PHE A 425 21.91 14.54 19.50
C PHE A 425 23.21 13.75 19.41
N VAL A 426 23.08 12.46 19.08
CA VAL A 426 24.20 11.54 18.93
C VAL A 426 24.92 11.84 17.62
N SER A 427 26.27 11.80 17.65
CA SER A 427 27.11 11.86 16.46
C SER A 427 28.13 10.74 16.50
N THR A 428 27.89 9.71 15.68
CA THR A 428 28.76 8.54 15.54
C THR A 428 29.19 8.42 14.09
N ALA A 429 30.48 8.30 13.87
CA ALA A 429 31.03 8.14 12.52
C ALA A 429 30.67 6.77 11.94
N GLU A 430 30.56 6.71 10.63
CA GLU A 430 30.40 5.49 9.86
C GLU A 430 31.61 4.53 10.01
N ASN A 431 31.37 3.24 9.71
CA ASN A 431 32.42 2.19 9.78
C ASN A 431 33.08 1.99 11.15
N THR A 432 32.40 2.35 12.22
CA THR A 432 32.86 2.14 13.60
C THR A 432 32.34 0.84 14.21
N GLY A 433 31.41 0.14 13.55
CA GLY A 433 30.66 -1.01 14.08
C GLY A 433 29.47 -0.61 14.95
N PHE A 434 29.18 0.70 15.05
CA PHE A 434 28.04 1.26 15.77
C PHE A 434 27.13 2.01 14.81
N LEU A 435 25.91 2.33 15.26
CA LEU A 435 24.96 3.14 14.54
C LEU A 435 25.59 4.45 14.05
N ALA A 436 25.60 4.66 12.72
CA ALA A 436 26.03 5.94 12.15
C ALA A 436 24.88 6.96 12.23
N THR A 437 25.13 8.10 12.85
CA THR A 437 24.17 9.21 12.99
C THR A 437 24.93 10.52 13.25
N PRO A 438 24.51 11.69 12.69
CA PRO A 438 23.43 11.83 11.71
C PRO A 438 23.78 11.25 10.33
N VAL A 439 22.75 11.02 9.50
CA VAL A 439 22.91 10.69 8.09
C VAL A 439 22.44 11.86 7.23
N SER A 440 23.14 12.13 6.13
CA SER A 440 22.68 13.04 5.06
C SER A 440 23.12 12.50 3.71
N LEU A 441 22.15 11.92 3.00
CA LEU A 441 22.38 11.20 1.74
C LEU A 441 21.55 11.84 0.60
N GLY A 442 22.19 12.11 -0.53
CA GLY A 442 21.54 12.38 -1.79
C GLY A 442 21.44 11.12 -2.61
N ALA A 443 20.25 10.77 -3.12
CA ALA A 443 20.07 9.67 -4.06
C ALA A 443 19.46 10.18 -5.36
N SER A 444 20.02 9.76 -6.50
CA SER A 444 19.48 10.05 -7.84
C SER A 444 19.16 8.73 -8.54
N ASN A 445 17.88 8.50 -8.78
CA ASN A 445 17.40 7.28 -9.41
C ASN A 445 16.92 7.57 -10.83
N THR A 446 17.40 6.81 -11.82
CA THR A 446 16.92 6.91 -13.20
C THR A 446 16.54 5.54 -13.73
N TYR A 447 15.26 5.38 -14.10
CA TYR A 447 14.70 4.15 -14.62
C TYR A 447 14.29 4.31 -16.07
N TYR A 448 14.82 3.45 -16.93
CA TYR A 448 14.46 3.36 -18.35
C TYR A 448 13.69 2.06 -18.59
N GLY A 449 12.64 2.14 -19.37
CA GLY A 449 11.88 0.98 -19.80
C GLY A 449 11.55 1.05 -21.28
N VAL A 450 11.74 -0.07 -21.99
CA VAL A 450 11.19 -0.26 -23.35
C VAL A 450 10.35 -1.52 -23.33
N PHE A 451 9.11 -1.43 -23.78
CA PHE A 451 8.16 -2.53 -23.68
C PHE A 451 7.35 -2.72 -24.96
N LEU A 452 6.87 -3.93 -25.11
CA LEU A 452 5.90 -4.30 -26.13
C LEU A 452 4.91 -5.32 -25.56
N THR A 453 3.69 -5.31 -26.08
CA THR A 453 2.70 -6.36 -25.87
C THR A 453 1.86 -6.50 -27.11
N ASP A 454 1.58 -7.74 -27.51
CA ASP A 454 0.81 -8.09 -28.68
C ASP A 454 -0.22 -9.16 -28.35
N THR A 455 -1.49 -8.84 -28.52
CA THR A 455 -2.60 -9.78 -28.35
C THR A 455 -3.22 -10.09 -29.70
N PHE A 456 -2.91 -11.27 -30.23
CA PHE A 456 -3.35 -11.75 -31.52
C PHE A 456 -4.48 -12.75 -31.39
N THR A 457 -5.62 -12.45 -32.03
CA THR A 457 -6.81 -13.31 -32.03
C THR A 457 -6.68 -14.35 -33.15
N VAL A 458 -6.06 -15.50 -32.85
CA VAL A 458 -5.79 -16.59 -33.79
C VAL A 458 -7.09 -17.16 -34.39
N THR A 459 -8.13 -17.28 -33.57
CA THR A 459 -9.49 -17.65 -33.97
C THR A 459 -10.50 -16.88 -33.12
N PRO A 460 -11.79 -16.80 -33.46
CA PRO A 460 -12.79 -16.17 -32.60
C PRO A 460 -12.89 -16.74 -31.17
N LYS A 461 -12.25 -17.89 -30.92
CA LYS A 461 -12.21 -18.54 -29.59
C LYS A 461 -10.84 -18.56 -28.94
N PHE A 462 -9.77 -18.29 -29.66
CA PHE A 462 -8.40 -18.44 -29.18
C PHE A 462 -7.59 -17.18 -29.45
N ALA A 463 -7.10 -16.55 -28.39
CA ALA A 463 -6.16 -15.44 -28.46
C ALA A 463 -4.86 -15.78 -27.76
N VAL A 464 -3.74 -15.27 -28.27
CA VAL A 464 -2.41 -15.38 -27.70
C VAL A 464 -1.88 -14.00 -27.43
N THR A 465 -1.31 -13.80 -26.25
CA THR A 465 -0.62 -12.56 -25.86
C THR A 465 0.85 -12.85 -25.65
N ALA A 466 1.72 -12.07 -26.29
CA ALA A 466 3.17 -12.09 -26.06
C ALA A 466 3.59 -10.69 -25.63
N SER A 467 4.36 -10.58 -24.55
CA SER A 467 4.81 -9.31 -24.02
C SER A 467 6.28 -9.39 -23.65
N GLY A 468 6.93 -8.25 -23.57
CA GLY A 468 8.30 -8.16 -23.09
C GLY A 468 8.66 -6.73 -22.69
N ARG A 469 9.50 -6.60 -21.67
CA ARG A 469 10.02 -5.32 -21.23
C ARG A 469 11.51 -5.45 -20.89
N TYR A 470 12.30 -4.52 -21.39
CA TYR A 470 13.66 -4.30 -20.91
C TYR A 470 13.67 -3.14 -19.93
N ASN A 471 14.17 -3.41 -18.72
CA ASN A 471 14.35 -2.43 -17.67
C ASN A 471 15.85 -2.14 -17.49
N LEU A 472 16.17 -0.86 -17.24
CA LEU A 472 17.47 -0.41 -16.77
C LEU A 472 17.25 0.55 -15.61
N ALA A 473 17.78 0.21 -14.44
CA ALA A 473 17.80 1.06 -13.24
C ALA A 473 19.22 1.54 -12.98
N GLN A 474 19.41 2.84 -12.80
CA GLN A 474 20.65 3.49 -12.38
C GLN A 474 20.37 4.21 -11.09
N ILE A 475 21.20 4.00 -10.06
CA ILE A 475 21.08 4.54 -8.73
C ILE A 475 22.44 5.15 -8.37
N ASP A 476 22.48 6.44 -8.20
CA ASP A 476 23.67 7.20 -7.82
C ASP A 476 23.45 7.76 -6.40
N LEU A 477 24.36 7.47 -5.48
CA LEU A 477 24.30 7.85 -4.08
C LEU A 477 25.46 8.78 -3.74
N VAL A 478 25.19 9.85 -3.01
CA VAL A 478 26.17 10.85 -2.58
C VAL A 478 26.02 11.11 -1.09
N ASP A 479 26.98 10.63 -0.32
CA ASP A 479 27.12 10.98 1.10
C ASP A 479 27.54 12.45 1.22
N ARG A 480 26.84 13.20 2.07
CA ARG A 480 27.13 14.62 2.32
C ARG A 480 27.92 14.86 3.60
N LEU A 481 28.08 13.83 4.44
CA LEU A 481 28.81 13.92 5.72
C LEU A 481 30.13 13.17 5.67
N GLY A 482 30.30 12.23 4.74
CA GLY A 482 31.49 11.41 4.58
C GLY A 482 31.60 10.82 3.16
N PRO A 483 32.47 9.86 2.92
CA PRO A 483 32.56 9.14 1.64
C PRO A 483 31.84 7.80 1.61
N ASN A 484 31.41 7.28 2.77
CA ASN A 484 31.12 5.85 2.93
C ASN A 484 29.78 5.42 2.33
N LEU A 485 28.80 6.35 2.24
CA LEU A 485 27.50 6.12 1.61
C LEU A 485 27.49 6.59 0.13
N THR A 486 28.66 6.88 -0.46
CA THR A 486 28.75 7.28 -1.86
C THR A 486 28.97 6.06 -2.75
N GLY A 487 28.04 5.81 -3.67
CA GLY A 487 28.10 4.64 -4.55
C GLY A 487 27.29 4.78 -5.82
N GLN A 488 27.50 3.86 -6.75
CA GLN A 488 26.74 3.76 -7.99
C GLN A 488 26.34 2.33 -8.23
N SER A 489 25.05 2.12 -8.51
CA SER A 489 24.50 0.81 -8.80
C SER A 489 23.74 0.81 -10.12
N ARG A 490 23.87 -0.29 -10.87
CA ARG A 490 23.21 -0.44 -12.16
C ARG A 490 22.65 -1.84 -12.32
N TYR A 491 21.35 -1.92 -12.56
CA TYR A 491 20.64 -3.18 -12.76
C TYR A 491 19.92 -3.16 -14.10
N SER A 492 19.95 -4.26 -14.83
CA SER A 492 19.22 -4.37 -16.09
C SER A 492 18.72 -5.78 -16.33
N ARG A 493 17.52 -5.88 -16.93
CA ARG A 493 16.94 -7.18 -17.27
C ARG A 493 15.89 -7.04 -18.39
N PHE A 494 15.82 -8.09 -19.22
CA PHE A 494 14.68 -8.33 -20.10
C PHE A 494 13.73 -9.33 -19.45
N ASN A 495 12.46 -8.96 -19.31
CA ASN A 495 11.39 -9.74 -18.72
C ASN A 495 10.37 -10.12 -19.79
N PRO A 496 10.30 -11.39 -20.21
CA PRO A 496 9.33 -11.87 -21.19
C PRO A 496 8.02 -12.27 -20.48
N ALA A 497 6.92 -12.26 -21.25
CA ALA A 497 5.68 -12.93 -20.88
C ALA A 497 5.00 -13.52 -22.12
N ILE A 498 4.30 -14.64 -21.92
CA ILE A 498 3.49 -15.28 -22.93
C ILE A 498 2.27 -15.95 -22.29
N GLY A 499 1.13 -15.84 -22.93
CA GLY A 499 -0.07 -16.52 -22.45
C GLY A 499 -1.11 -16.68 -23.54
N GLY A 500 -2.18 -17.38 -23.20
CA GLY A 500 -3.28 -17.59 -24.12
C GLY A 500 -4.62 -17.70 -23.40
N THR A 501 -5.67 -17.35 -24.11
CA THR A 501 -7.05 -17.51 -23.65
C THR A 501 -7.85 -18.34 -24.64
N TYR A 502 -8.74 -19.19 -24.13
CA TYR A 502 -9.62 -20.00 -24.94
C TYR A 502 -11.07 -19.91 -24.47
N LYS A 503 -11.94 -19.43 -25.33
CA LYS A 503 -13.38 -19.32 -25.09
C LYS A 503 -14.07 -20.65 -25.39
N PHE A 504 -14.27 -21.48 -24.35
CA PHE A 504 -14.94 -22.77 -24.45
C PHE A 504 -16.41 -22.60 -24.83
N LEU A 505 -17.08 -21.66 -24.17
CA LEU A 505 -18.47 -21.25 -24.39
C LEU A 505 -18.52 -19.71 -24.47
N PRO A 506 -19.62 -19.13 -24.99
CA PRO A 506 -19.73 -17.66 -25.00
C PRO A 506 -19.57 -16.97 -23.63
N ASN A 507 -19.79 -17.71 -22.56
CA ASN A 507 -19.76 -17.27 -21.18
C ASN A 507 -18.76 -18.05 -20.31
N LEU A 508 -17.78 -18.75 -20.91
CA LEU A 508 -16.74 -19.52 -20.21
C LEU A 508 -15.42 -19.41 -20.95
N THR A 509 -14.44 -18.77 -20.33
CA THR A 509 -13.09 -18.58 -20.86
C THR A 509 -12.07 -19.20 -19.90
N GLY A 510 -11.12 -19.96 -20.45
CA GLY A 510 -9.92 -20.40 -19.75
C GLY A 510 -8.73 -19.56 -20.17
N TYR A 511 -7.78 -19.42 -19.29
CA TYR A 511 -6.51 -18.71 -19.55
C TYR A 511 -5.33 -19.44 -18.94
N PHE A 512 -4.18 -19.20 -19.53
CA PHE A 512 -2.87 -19.62 -19.00
C PHE A 512 -1.81 -18.56 -19.38
N GLY A 513 -0.90 -18.26 -18.44
CA GLY A 513 0.18 -17.30 -18.64
C GLY A 513 1.47 -17.72 -17.93
N TYR A 514 2.58 -17.33 -18.53
CA TYR A 514 3.90 -17.29 -17.94
C TYR A 514 4.45 -15.86 -18.06
N SER A 515 5.06 -15.35 -16.99
CA SER A 515 5.67 -14.03 -16.99
C SER A 515 6.89 -13.97 -16.07
N GLU A 516 7.84 -13.11 -16.42
CA GLU A 516 8.96 -12.74 -15.55
C GLU A 516 8.84 -11.28 -15.14
N GLY A 517 9.35 -10.97 -13.93
CA GLY A 517 9.47 -9.61 -13.42
C GLY A 517 10.82 -9.43 -12.72
N ASN A 518 11.21 -8.18 -12.49
CA ASN A 518 12.38 -7.89 -11.67
C ASN A 518 12.16 -6.68 -10.77
N ARG A 519 12.87 -6.67 -9.64
CA ARG A 519 12.99 -5.56 -8.70
C ARG A 519 14.48 -5.22 -8.52
N ALA A 520 14.85 -3.99 -8.77
CA ALA A 520 16.15 -3.48 -8.37
C ALA A 520 16.13 -3.21 -6.84
N PRO A 521 17.25 -3.42 -6.13
CA PRO A 521 17.40 -2.92 -4.77
C PRO A 521 17.17 -1.41 -4.72
N THR A 522 16.60 -0.94 -3.62
CA THR A 522 16.34 0.49 -3.39
C THR A 522 17.58 1.18 -2.79
N PRO A 523 17.69 2.52 -2.84
CA PRO A 523 18.73 3.25 -2.13
C PRO A 523 18.84 2.87 -0.65
N SER A 524 17.73 2.77 0.08
CA SER A 524 17.70 2.40 1.50
C SER A 524 18.20 0.98 1.75
N GLU A 525 17.89 0.03 0.87
CA GLU A 525 18.38 -1.35 0.99
C GLU A 525 19.88 -1.46 0.69
N ILE A 526 20.36 -0.73 -0.32
CA ILE A 526 21.78 -0.71 -0.69
C ILE A 526 22.63 -0.20 0.47
N GLU A 527 22.22 0.93 1.07
CA GLU A 527 22.94 1.57 2.17
C GLU A 527 22.64 0.94 3.54
N CYS A 528 21.95 -0.17 3.59
CA CYS A 528 21.69 -0.96 4.78
C CYS A 528 21.89 -2.47 4.53
N SER A 529 22.94 -2.84 3.83
CA SER A 529 23.20 -4.23 3.44
C SER A 529 24.43 -4.84 4.14
N ASN A 530 25.11 -4.10 5.03
CA ASN A 530 26.30 -4.56 5.71
C ASN A 530 25.97 -5.25 7.05
N PRO A 531 26.09 -6.60 7.17
CA PRO A 531 25.79 -7.30 8.41
C PRO A 531 26.76 -6.98 9.55
N ALA A 532 27.97 -6.45 9.26
CA ALA A 532 28.93 -6.04 10.26
C ALA A 532 28.64 -4.64 10.84
N GLN A 533 27.76 -3.90 10.19
CA GLN A 533 27.31 -2.57 10.61
C GLN A 533 25.82 -2.43 10.30
N PRO A 534 24.93 -3.08 11.07
CA PRO A 534 23.50 -2.97 10.89
C PRO A 534 23.02 -1.53 11.12
N CYS A 535 21.96 -1.13 10.40
CA CYS A 535 21.32 0.16 10.57
C CYS A 535 20.13 0.09 11.52
N VAL A 536 19.69 1.23 12.04
CA VAL A 536 18.35 1.35 12.64
C VAL A 536 17.38 1.53 11.50
N LEU A 537 16.62 0.49 11.18
CA LEU A 537 15.58 0.54 10.15
C LEU A 537 14.34 1.23 10.73
N PRO A 538 13.82 2.28 10.07
CA PRO A 538 14.29 2.90 8.83
C PRO A 538 15.22 4.10 9.00
N SER A 539 15.57 4.50 10.21
CA SER A 539 16.06 5.85 10.55
C SER A 539 17.57 6.04 10.42
N SER A 540 18.35 5.03 10.08
CA SER A 540 19.77 5.21 9.83
C SER A 540 20.26 4.35 8.69
N LEU A 541 21.41 4.72 8.14
CA LEU A 541 22.08 4.01 7.06
C LEU A 541 23.50 3.66 7.49
N SER A 542 24.04 2.59 6.95
CA SER A 542 25.42 2.19 7.10
C SER A 542 26.09 2.12 5.72
N SER A 543 27.34 1.82 5.61
CA SER A 543 27.98 1.73 4.30
C SER A 543 27.57 0.45 3.54
N ASP A 544 27.61 0.52 2.21
CA ASP A 544 27.63 -0.68 1.38
C ASP A 544 28.96 -1.42 1.56
N PRO A 545 29.18 -2.58 1.48
CA PRO A 545 28.81 -3.82 0.86
C PRO A 545 28.41 -4.92 1.83
N PRO A 546 27.81 -5.99 1.39
CA PRO A 546 27.90 -6.60 0.06
C PRO A 546 26.86 -6.05 -0.91
N THR A 547 27.21 -5.93 -2.21
CA THR A 547 26.29 -5.47 -3.26
C THR A 547 25.10 -6.40 -3.39
N LEU A 548 23.91 -5.87 -3.19
CA LEU A 548 22.66 -6.60 -3.37
C LEU A 548 22.41 -6.91 -4.85
N LYS A 549 21.89 -8.09 -5.12
CA LYS A 549 21.43 -8.49 -6.45
C LYS A 549 19.97 -8.09 -6.63
N GLN A 550 19.56 -7.85 -7.88
CA GLN A 550 18.16 -7.67 -8.21
C GLN A 550 17.36 -8.96 -7.98
N VAL A 551 16.14 -8.82 -7.48
CA VAL A 551 15.18 -9.92 -7.34
C VAL A 551 14.57 -10.23 -8.69
N VAL A 552 14.36 -11.51 -9.00
CA VAL A 552 13.71 -11.97 -10.23
C VAL A 552 12.54 -12.87 -9.89
N SER A 553 11.38 -12.62 -10.51
CA SER A 553 10.20 -13.48 -10.38
C SER A 553 9.93 -14.27 -11.65
N HIS A 554 9.48 -15.52 -11.47
CA HIS A 554 8.99 -16.44 -12.50
C HIS A 554 7.59 -16.87 -12.12
N THR A 555 6.58 -16.33 -12.80
CA THR A 555 5.17 -16.56 -12.47
C THR A 555 4.50 -17.43 -13.51
N TYR A 556 3.82 -18.46 -13.04
CA TYR A 556 2.92 -19.33 -13.81
C TYR A 556 1.52 -19.17 -13.24
N GLU A 557 0.56 -18.89 -14.07
CA GLU A 557 -0.84 -18.86 -13.64
C GLU A 557 -1.77 -19.43 -14.71
N GLY A 558 -2.93 -19.92 -14.26
CA GLY A 558 -3.97 -20.41 -15.15
C GLY A 558 -5.28 -20.56 -14.43
N GLY A 559 -6.37 -20.39 -15.15
CA GLY A 559 -7.69 -20.43 -14.54
C GLY A 559 -8.84 -20.41 -15.53
N LEU A 560 -10.02 -20.38 -14.95
CA LEU A 560 -11.30 -20.27 -15.63
C LEU A 560 -12.05 -19.06 -15.11
N ARG A 561 -12.76 -18.38 -15.98
CA ARG A 561 -13.69 -17.31 -15.62
C ARG A 561 -14.95 -17.40 -16.47
N GLY A 562 -16.06 -16.99 -15.89
CA GLY A 562 -17.31 -17.07 -16.63
C GLY A 562 -18.49 -16.42 -15.94
N SER A 563 -19.65 -16.53 -16.59
CA SER A 563 -20.91 -16.07 -16.03
C SER A 563 -22.04 -17.03 -16.42
N PHE A 564 -23.05 -17.16 -15.55
CA PHE A 564 -24.23 -17.94 -15.80
C PHE A 564 -25.46 -17.33 -15.12
N GLY A 565 -26.64 -17.70 -15.57
CA GLY A 565 -27.91 -17.37 -14.93
C GLY A 565 -28.69 -18.65 -14.62
N LEU A 566 -29.40 -18.63 -13.49
CA LEU A 566 -30.32 -19.72 -13.06
C LEU A 566 -31.77 -19.21 -13.16
N LYS A 567 -32.20 -18.84 -14.39
CA LYS A 567 -33.47 -18.11 -14.65
C LYS A 567 -34.70 -18.70 -13.98
N ASP A 568 -34.74 -20.02 -13.79
CA ASP A 568 -35.86 -20.72 -13.15
C ASP A 568 -35.81 -20.73 -11.63
N LEU A 569 -34.65 -20.39 -11.03
CA LEU A 569 -34.42 -20.42 -9.60
C LEU A 569 -34.10 -19.01 -9.02
N LEU A 570 -33.26 -18.26 -9.72
CA LEU A 570 -32.79 -16.93 -9.31
C LEU A 570 -32.75 -16.01 -10.54
N PRO A 571 -33.36 -14.82 -10.46
CA PRO A 571 -33.50 -13.92 -11.60
C PRO A 571 -32.18 -13.24 -12.02
N GLY A 572 -31.20 -13.24 -11.14
CA GLY A 572 -29.93 -12.53 -11.32
C GLY A 572 -28.90 -13.26 -12.17
N ARG A 573 -27.72 -12.64 -12.23
CA ARG A 573 -26.57 -13.13 -12.98
C ARG A 573 -25.41 -13.42 -12.03
N PHE A 574 -24.82 -14.60 -12.19
CA PHE A 574 -23.59 -14.99 -11.54
C PHE A 574 -22.38 -14.66 -12.42
N LYS A 575 -21.33 -14.09 -11.84
CA LYS A 575 -19.97 -14.01 -12.37
C LYS A 575 -19.06 -14.81 -11.46
N TRP A 576 -18.09 -15.52 -12.01
CA TRP A 576 -17.16 -16.31 -11.22
C TRP A 576 -15.79 -16.42 -11.89
N ASN A 577 -14.79 -16.66 -11.08
CA ASN A 577 -13.44 -17.02 -11.51
C ASN A 577 -12.84 -18.05 -10.54
N ALA A 578 -11.95 -18.88 -11.09
CA ALA A 578 -11.13 -19.80 -10.32
C ALA A 578 -9.78 -19.92 -11.00
N GLY A 579 -8.69 -19.72 -10.27
CA GLY A 579 -7.33 -19.71 -10.79
C GLY A 579 -6.34 -20.36 -9.85
N LEU A 580 -5.23 -20.81 -10.42
CA LEU A 580 -4.05 -21.28 -9.75
C LEU A 580 -2.89 -20.38 -10.13
N PHE A 581 -2.01 -20.10 -9.18
CA PHE A 581 -0.79 -19.35 -9.45
C PHE A 581 0.40 -19.98 -8.72
N ARG A 582 1.59 -19.75 -9.27
CA ARG A 582 2.86 -20.00 -8.62
C ARG A 582 3.88 -18.99 -9.12
N THR A 583 4.52 -18.33 -8.17
CA THR A 583 5.65 -17.41 -8.41
C THR A 583 6.85 -17.90 -7.61
N ASP A 584 7.94 -18.21 -8.32
CA ASP A 584 9.25 -18.47 -7.73
C ASP A 584 10.08 -17.19 -7.83
N LEU A 585 10.73 -16.78 -6.75
CA LEU A 585 11.69 -15.68 -6.71
C LEU A 585 13.11 -16.22 -6.61
N ASP A 586 14.02 -15.61 -7.35
CA ASP A 586 15.45 -15.80 -7.22
C ASP A 586 16.07 -14.53 -6.60
N ASP A 587 17.07 -14.75 -5.74
CA ASP A 587 17.77 -13.70 -5.01
C ASP A 587 16.83 -12.73 -4.25
N ASP A 588 15.77 -13.26 -3.59
CA ASP A 588 14.81 -12.45 -2.82
C ASP A 588 15.54 -11.63 -1.74
N ILE A 589 15.15 -10.38 -1.55
CA ILE A 589 15.74 -9.48 -0.55
C ILE A 589 14.89 -9.51 0.71
N TYR A 590 15.53 -9.67 1.85
CA TYR A 590 14.87 -9.80 3.15
C TYR A 590 15.51 -8.86 4.18
N ALA A 591 14.66 -8.22 5.00
CA ALA A 591 15.08 -7.43 6.15
C ALA A 591 15.34 -8.36 7.33
N VAL A 592 16.55 -8.32 7.87
CA VAL A 592 17.02 -9.19 8.95
C VAL A 592 17.26 -8.34 10.20
N ALA A 593 16.52 -8.61 11.27
CA ALA A 593 16.73 -7.94 12.56
C ALA A 593 17.94 -8.52 13.29
N THR A 594 18.82 -7.66 13.82
CA THR A 594 20.00 -8.05 14.62
C THR A 594 19.84 -7.70 16.10
N SER A 595 19.02 -6.70 16.42
CA SER A 595 18.62 -6.31 17.77
C SER A 595 17.16 -5.83 17.77
N ILE A 596 16.74 -5.19 18.84
CA ILE A 596 15.41 -4.58 18.95
C ILE A 596 15.25 -3.36 18.01
N SER A 597 16.35 -2.68 17.67
CA SER A 597 16.34 -1.45 16.89
C SER A 597 17.16 -1.55 15.60
N THR A 598 18.00 -2.57 15.43
CA THR A 598 18.92 -2.67 14.29
C THR A 598 18.67 -3.86 13.38
N GLY A 599 19.03 -3.71 12.11
CA GLY A 599 18.95 -4.77 11.10
C GLY A 599 19.74 -4.44 9.84
N PHE A 600 19.62 -5.31 8.85
CA PHE A 600 20.23 -5.12 7.53
C PHE A 600 19.45 -5.88 6.46
N PHE A 601 19.67 -5.57 5.19
CA PHE A 601 19.10 -6.29 4.05
C PHE A 601 20.08 -7.26 3.44
N GLN A 602 19.59 -8.42 3.04
CA GLN A 602 20.39 -9.40 2.31
C GLN A 602 19.56 -10.18 1.28
N ASN A 603 20.21 -10.69 0.25
CA ASN A 603 19.60 -11.70 -0.60
C ASN A 603 19.58 -13.05 0.12
N ILE A 604 18.38 -13.64 0.27
CA ILE A 604 18.16 -14.90 1.02
C ILE A 604 18.05 -16.15 0.11
N GLY A 605 18.38 -16.00 -1.17
CA GLY A 605 18.21 -17.08 -2.16
C GLY A 605 16.78 -17.10 -2.69
N SER A 606 16.17 -18.29 -2.80
CA SER A 606 14.88 -18.44 -3.46
C SER A 606 13.73 -18.53 -2.45
N THR A 607 12.60 -17.89 -2.81
CA THR A 607 11.31 -18.02 -2.12
C THR A 607 10.22 -18.38 -3.12
N ARG A 608 9.10 -18.87 -2.65
CA ARG A 608 7.94 -19.26 -3.48
C ARG A 608 6.65 -18.75 -2.89
N ARG A 609 5.75 -18.29 -3.75
CA ARG A 609 4.35 -18.02 -3.41
C ARG A 609 3.49 -18.78 -4.42
N GLN A 610 2.58 -19.63 -3.92
CA GLN A 610 1.68 -20.42 -4.77
C GLN A 610 0.31 -20.53 -4.12
N GLY A 611 -0.73 -20.79 -4.94
CA GLY A 611 -2.04 -20.89 -4.35
C GLY A 611 -3.21 -21.01 -5.30
N ILE A 612 -4.39 -20.84 -4.71
CA ILE A 612 -5.69 -20.93 -5.37
C ILE A 612 -6.43 -19.63 -5.11
N GLU A 613 -7.06 -19.08 -6.11
CA GLU A 613 -7.94 -17.92 -6.03
C GLU A 613 -9.30 -18.26 -6.62
N THR A 614 -10.37 -17.95 -5.89
CA THR A 614 -11.73 -18.08 -6.40
C THR A 614 -12.53 -16.84 -6.09
N GLY A 615 -13.41 -16.46 -6.98
CA GLY A 615 -14.36 -15.37 -6.81
C GLY A 615 -15.73 -15.74 -7.32
N LEU A 616 -16.77 -15.28 -6.65
CA LEU A 616 -18.17 -15.42 -7.04
C LEU A 616 -18.90 -14.12 -6.76
N GLY A 617 -19.60 -13.59 -7.76
CA GLY A 617 -20.51 -12.46 -7.63
C GLY A 617 -21.91 -12.83 -8.11
N TYR A 618 -22.91 -12.33 -7.43
CA TYR A 618 -24.32 -12.43 -7.82
C TYR A 618 -24.99 -11.08 -7.70
N VAL A 619 -25.72 -10.67 -8.71
CA VAL A 619 -26.49 -9.41 -8.72
C VAL A 619 -27.85 -9.64 -9.33
N ASP A 620 -28.90 -9.18 -8.65
CA ASP A 620 -30.26 -9.02 -9.15
C ASP A 620 -30.84 -7.66 -8.70
N GLU A 621 -32.16 -7.48 -8.82
CA GLU A 621 -32.83 -6.24 -8.42
C GLU A 621 -32.81 -6.00 -6.89
N SER A 622 -32.73 -7.07 -6.08
CA SER A 622 -32.81 -7.02 -4.62
C SER A 622 -31.49 -7.30 -3.92
N TRP A 623 -30.61 -8.07 -4.55
CA TRP A 623 -29.36 -8.57 -3.94
C TRP A 623 -28.13 -8.23 -4.75
N SER A 624 -27.08 -7.82 -4.04
CA SER A 624 -25.70 -7.82 -4.54
C SER A 624 -24.85 -8.63 -3.58
N VAL A 625 -24.33 -9.77 -4.04
CA VAL A 625 -23.53 -10.68 -3.20
C VAL A 625 -22.19 -10.93 -3.87
N TYR A 626 -21.13 -10.89 -3.11
CA TYR A 626 -19.80 -11.32 -3.55
C TYR A 626 -19.17 -12.27 -2.53
N GLY A 627 -18.29 -13.12 -3.01
CA GLY A 627 -17.47 -13.95 -2.16
C GLY A 627 -16.15 -14.27 -2.83
N SER A 628 -15.08 -14.32 -2.08
CA SER A 628 -13.76 -14.78 -2.54
C SER A 628 -13.13 -15.69 -1.51
N TYR A 629 -12.48 -16.73 -1.99
CA TYR A 629 -11.62 -17.58 -1.19
C TYR A 629 -10.25 -17.66 -1.85
N SER A 630 -9.22 -17.53 -1.02
CA SER A 630 -7.85 -17.64 -1.46
C SER A 630 -7.05 -18.54 -0.52
N LEU A 631 -6.20 -19.37 -1.11
CA LEU A 631 -5.12 -20.07 -0.43
C LEU A 631 -3.81 -19.49 -0.94
N VAL A 632 -2.96 -19.02 -0.04
CA VAL A 632 -1.63 -18.45 -0.36
C VAL A 632 -0.59 -19.20 0.48
N ASP A 633 0.18 -20.06 -0.17
CA ASP A 633 1.30 -20.79 0.42
C ASP A 633 2.60 -20.08 0.02
N ALA A 634 3.19 -19.35 0.97
CA ALA A 634 4.41 -18.57 0.79
C ALA A 634 5.54 -19.17 1.63
N THR A 635 6.63 -19.62 0.98
CA THR A 635 7.66 -20.44 1.65
C THR A 635 9.08 -20.07 1.20
N PHE A 636 10.02 -20.22 2.12
CA PHE A 636 11.45 -20.24 1.81
C PHE A 636 11.79 -21.49 0.99
N GLN A 637 12.69 -21.37 0.03
CA GLN A 637 13.14 -22.48 -0.82
C GLN A 637 14.64 -22.73 -0.69
N SER A 638 15.37 -21.86 0.01
CA SER A 638 16.79 -21.98 0.32
C SER A 638 17.00 -22.07 1.83
N PRO A 639 17.92 -22.91 2.31
CA PRO A 639 18.26 -22.94 3.73
C PRO A 639 19.10 -21.69 4.08
N LEU A 640 18.84 -21.12 5.24
CA LEU A 640 19.59 -19.98 5.75
C LEU A 640 19.58 -19.94 7.28
N THR A 641 20.52 -19.20 7.84
CA THR A 641 20.55 -18.87 9.28
C THR A 641 20.31 -17.39 9.43
N LEU A 642 19.35 -17.01 10.28
CA LEU A 642 18.99 -15.62 10.52
C LEU A 642 19.22 -15.28 12.00
N PRO A 643 19.76 -14.10 12.33
CA PRO A 643 19.66 -13.56 13.68
C PRO A 643 18.18 -13.32 14.01
N SER A 644 17.79 -13.70 15.20
CA SER A 644 16.48 -13.44 15.79
C SER A 644 16.60 -13.52 17.32
N PRO A 645 17.32 -12.58 17.95
CA PRO A 645 17.70 -12.68 19.36
C PRO A 645 16.49 -12.65 20.30
N SER A 646 15.38 -12.05 19.89
CA SER A 646 14.12 -12.05 20.67
C SER A 646 13.27 -13.30 20.50
N ASN A 647 13.66 -14.23 19.60
CA ASN A 647 12.94 -15.48 19.42
C ASN A 647 13.24 -16.44 20.58
N PRO A 648 12.22 -16.95 21.31
CA PRO A 648 12.45 -17.82 22.48
C PRO A 648 13.16 -19.15 22.15
N LEU A 649 13.17 -19.54 20.87
CA LEU A 649 13.78 -20.78 20.38
C LEU A 649 15.07 -20.53 19.57
N ALA A 650 15.62 -19.31 19.62
CA ALA A 650 16.93 -19.02 19.06
C ALA A 650 18.02 -19.83 19.77
N ASP A 651 19.10 -20.12 19.07
CA ASP A 651 20.28 -20.76 19.66
C ASP A 651 21.02 -19.82 20.65
N ALA A 652 22.09 -20.31 21.27
CA ALA A 652 22.86 -19.54 22.24
C ALA A 652 23.54 -18.28 21.63
N SER A 653 23.60 -18.16 20.32
CA SER A 653 24.11 -17.01 19.58
C SER A 653 22.98 -16.08 19.07
N GLY A 654 21.73 -16.37 19.44
CA GLY A 654 20.57 -15.59 19.01
C GLY A 654 20.13 -15.87 17.58
N ASN A 655 20.49 -17.02 17.01
CA ASN A 655 20.15 -17.36 15.62
C ASN A 655 19.04 -18.42 15.53
N ILE A 656 18.31 -18.38 14.43
CA ILE A 656 17.35 -19.41 14.02
C ILE A 656 17.77 -20.03 12.68
N SER A 657 17.44 -21.31 12.49
CA SER A 657 17.71 -22.04 11.26
C SER A 657 16.43 -22.19 10.44
N VAL A 658 16.44 -21.64 9.24
CA VAL A 658 15.34 -21.73 8.27
C VAL A 658 15.64 -22.83 7.27
N VAL A 659 14.68 -23.68 6.98
CA VAL A 659 14.80 -24.77 6.00
C VAL A 659 13.81 -24.59 4.85
N PRO A 660 14.09 -25.16 3.66
CA PRO A 660 13.14 -25.14 2.55
C PRO A 660 11.77 -25.73 2.95
N GLY A 661 10.72 -24.97 2.71
CA GLY A 661 9.36 -25.30 3.11
C GLY A 661 8.84 -24.55 4.33
N ASP A 662 9.71 -23.87 5.11
CA ASP A 662 9.26 -22.95 6.16
C ASP A 662 8.50 -21.78 5.53
N HIS A 663 7.41 -21.37 6.19
CA HIS A 663 6.54 -20.29 5.69
C HIS A 663 7.11 -18.92 5.98
N LEU A 664 6.91 -18.00 5.04
CA LEU A 664 7.17 -16.59 5.24
C LEU A 664 6.19 -16.02 6.29
N PRO A 665 6.70 -15.31 7.31
CA PRO A 665 5.85 -14.70 8.33
C PRO A 665 4.90 -13.63 7.80
N GLY A 666 3.83 -13.35 8.54
CA GLY A 666 2.89 -12.27 8.23
C GLY A 666 1.93 -12.57 7.07
N ILE A 667 1.88 -13.81 6.58
CA ILE A 667 1.02 -14.21 5.45
C ILE A 667 0.05 -15.30 5.90
N PRO A 668 -1.26 -14.99 6.05
CA PRO A 668 -2.29 -15.98 6.37
C PRO A 668 -2.52 -16.90 5.17
N MET A 669 -2.46 -18.21 5.39
CA MET A 669 -2.60 -19.20 4.31
C MET A 669 -4.01 -19.21 3.71
N HIS A 670 -5.05 -19.09 4.53
CA HIS A 670 -6.45 -19.12 4.10
C HIS A 670 -7.11 -17.78 4.33
N GLN A 671 -7.82 -17.30 3.33
CA GLN A 671 -8.57 -16.04 3.37
C GLN A 671 -9.96 -16.29 2.76
N LEU A 672 -11.02 -15.89 3.47
CA LEU A 672 -12.39 -15.95 2.99
C LEU A 672 -13.06 -14.59 3.22
N LYS A 673 -13.67 -14.03 2.20
CA LYS A 673 -14.40 -12.77 2.24
C LYS A 673 -15.77 -12.97 1.61
N VAL A 674 -16.81 -12.53 2.29
CA VAL A 674 -18.19 -12.62 1.80
C VAL A 674 -18.91 -11.33 2.14
N GLY A 675 -19.46 -10.67 1.14
CA GLY A 675 -20.31 -9.49 1.33
C GLY A 675 -21.67 -9.67 0.66
N ALA A 676 -22.67 -9.10 1.28
CA ALA A 676 -24.03 -9.12 0.77
C ALA A 676 -24.76 -7.80 1.09
N ASP A 677 -25.36 -7.21 0.05
CA ASP A 677 -26.27 -6.07 0.16
C ASP A 677 -27.68 -6.52 -0.20
N TYR A 678 -28.65 -6.09 0.54
CA TYR A 678 -30.07 -6.32 0.31
C TYR A 678 -30.83 -5.00 0.21
N HIS A 679 -31.45 -4.76 -0.93
CA HIS A 679 -32.36 -3.63 -1.12
C HIS A 679 -33.73 -3.96 -0.51
N VAL A 680 -33.92 -3.53 0.77
CA VAL A 680 -35.18 -3.73 1.51
C VAL A 680 -36.32 -3.02 0.79
N THR A 681 -36.02 -1.86 0.24
CA THR A 681 -36.88 -1.07 -0.65
C THR A 681 -36.00 -0.31 -1.63
N ASP A 682 -36.58 0.36 -2.63
CA ASP A 682 -35.87 1.24 -3.58
C ASP A 682 -35.08 2.37 -2.87
N HIS A 683 -35.34 2.61 -1.58
CA HIS A 683 -34.72 3.67 -0.81
C HIS A 683 -33.81 3.16 0.33
N TRP A 684 -33.90 1.90 0.72
CA TRP A 684 -33.22 1.38 1.87
C TRP A 684 -32.41 0.13 1.54
N THR A 685 -31.10 0.23 1.72
CA THR A 685 -30.17 -0.89 1.58
C THR A 685 -29.57 -1.22 2.93
N VAL A 686 -29.45 -2.50 3.23
CA VAL A 686 -28.71 -3.04 4.38
C VAL A 686 -27.69 -4.05 3.86
N GLY A 687 -26.54 -4.12 4.48
CA GLY A 687 -25.53 -5.08 4.07
C GLY A 687 -24.62 -5.52 5.20
N ALA A 688 -23.88 -6.58 4.92
CA ALA A 688 -22.90 -7.16 5.82
C ALA A 688 -21.68 -7.63 5.03
N VAL A 689 -20.51 -7.49 5.65
CA VAL A 689 -19.24 -8.02 5.14
C VAL A 689 -18.65 -8.92 6.22
N PHE A 690 -18.33 -10.14 5.84
CA PHE A 690 -17.64 -11.13 6.67
C PHE A 690 -16.26 -11.38 6.09
N THR A 691 -15.22 -11.29 6.93
CA THR A 691 -13.84 -11.63 6.57
C THR A 691 -13.30 -12.65 7.56
N TYR A 692 -12.57 -13.64 7.03
CA TYR A 692 -11.82 -14.64 7.79
C TYR A 692 -10.40 -14.73 7.26
N PHE A 693 -9.44 -14.71 8.18
CA PHE A 693 -8.03 -14.95 7.91
C PHE A 693 -7.51 -16.02 8.86
N SER A 694 -6.76 -17.01 8.33
CA SER A 694 -6.15 -18.04 9.16
C SER A 694 -5.01 -17.51 10.01
N ASP A 695 -4.49 -18.37 10.89
CA ASP A 695 -3.28 -18.12 11.65
C ASP A 695 -2.05 -17.88 10.75
N GLN A 696 -1.05 -17.16 11.27
CA GLN A 696 0.19 -16.83 10.58
C GLN A 696 1.38 -16.82 11.54
N TYR A 697 2.60 -16.94 11.01
CA TYR A 697 3.81 -16.90 11.82
C TYR A 697 4.18 -15.45 12.16
N TYR A 698 4.82 -15.28 13.32
CA TYR A 698 5.39 -14.00 13.75
C TYR A 698 6.64 -13.66 12.92
N ARG A 699 6.87 -12.40 12.59
CA ARG A 699 8.17 -11.92 12.12
C ARG A 699 9.21 -12.20 13.23
N GLY A 700 10.36 -12.75 12.85
CA GLY A 700 11.35 -13.30 13.80
C GLY A 700 11.15 -14.78 14.11
N ASP A 701 10.14 -15.46 13.52
CA ASP A 701 9.98 -16.93 13.55
C ASP A 701 9.98 -17.53 12.14
N GLU A 702 10.95 -17.15 11.35
CA GLU A 702 11.13 -17.69 9.99
C GLU A 702 11.44 -19.18 10.00
N SER A 703 11.81 -19.74 11.16
CA SER A 703 11.99 -21.19 11.39
C SER A 703 10.69 -21.94 11.70
N ASN A 704 9.58 -21.23 11.84
CA ASN A 704 8.24 -21.77 12.08
C ASN A 704 8.09 -22.69 13.31
N GLN A 705 8.83 -22.43 14.37
CA GLN A 705 8.88 -23.32 15.54
C GLN A 705 8.01 -22.83 16.71
N ASN A 706 7.60 -21.56 16.72
CA ASN A 706 6.79 -21.00 17.78
C ASN A 706 5.28 -21.09 17.48
N PRO A 707 4.43 -20.91 18.50
CA PRO A 707 3.00 -20.77 18.29
C PRO A 707 2.69 -19.56 17.38
N LYS A 708 1.79 -19.76 16.43
CA LYS A 708 1.37 -18.74 15.47
C LYS A 708 0.53 -17.64 16.12
N LEU A 709 0.51 -16.46 15.48
CA LEU A 709 -0.50 -15.45 15.70
C LEU A 709 -1.88 -16.04 15.32
N PRO A 710 -2.87 -16.04 16.24
CA PRO A 710 -4.18 -16.63 15.94
C PRO A 710 -4.87 -15.98 14.75
N GLY A 711 -5.55 -16.81 13.95
CA GLY A 711 -6.46 -16.33 12.91
C GLY A 711 -7.67 -15.62 13.51
N TYR A 712 -8.41 -14.90 12.68
CA TYR A 712 -9.55 -14.11 13.13
C TYR A 712 -10.69 -14.09 12.11
N GLU A 713 -11.87 -13.74 12.61
CA GLU A 713 -13.06 -13.47 11.81
C GLU A 713 -13.71 -12.15 12.26
N VAL A 714 -14.15 -11.34 11.30
CA VAL A 714 -14.76 -10.03 11.55
C VAL A 714 -16.02 -9.88 10.72
N VAL A 715 -17.05 -9.28 11.31
CA VAL A 715 -18.28 -8.89 10.63
C VAL A 715 -18.45 -7.39 10.72
N ASN A 716 -18.58 -6.74 9.58
CA ASN A 716 -19.01 -5.35 9.46
C ASN A 716 -20.45 -5.30 8.96
N LEU A 717 -21.24 -4.37 9.48
CA LEU A 717 -22.60 -4.14 9.03
C LEU A 717 -22.74 -2.70 8.52
N HIS A 718 -23.52 -2.51 7.45
CA HIS A 718 -23.76 -1.18 6.90
C HIS A 718 -25.21 -1.02 6.45
N SER A 719 -25.65 0.23 6.42
CA SER A 719 -26.98 0.58 5.94
C SER A 719 -26.98 1.96 5.33
N SER A 720 -27.73 2.14 4.24
CA SER A 720 -27.96 3.43 3.62
C SER A 720 -29.45 3.65 3.34
N TYR A 721 -29.92 4.88 3.53
CA TYR A 721 -31.29 5.27 3.28
C TYR A 721 -31.36 6.55 2.44
N THR A 722 -31.92 6.47 1.25
CA THR A 722 -32.19 7.59 0.35
C THR A 722 -33.45 8.33 0.79
N VAL A 723 -33.29 9.41 1.59
CA VAL A 723 -34.39 10.23 2.11
C VAL A 723 -35.11 10.97 1.01
N THR A 724 -34.34 11.51 0.07
CA THR A 724 -34.83 12.14 -1.17
C THR A 724 -33.84 11.78 -2.29
N LYS A 725 -34.18 12.04 -3.55
CA LYS A 725 -33.28 11.82 -4.69
C LYS A 725 -31.92 12.53 -4.53
N ASN A 726 -31.80 13.49 -3.62
CA ASN A 726 -30.60 14.29 -3.40
C ASN A 726 -29.98 14.09 -2.03
N LEU A 727 -30.62 13.38 -1.11
CA LEU A 727 -30.16 13.21 0.28
C LEU A 727 -30.16 11.74 0.67
N GLU A 728 -29.01 11.23 1.03
CA GLU A 728 -28.77 9.90 1.57
C GLU A 728 -28.22 10.00 2.99
N ILE A 729 -28.64 9.12 3.87
CA ILE A 729 -28.09 8.91 5.22
C ILE A 729 -27.51 7.52 5.24
N PHE A 730 -26.30 7.35 5.78
CA PHE A 730 -25.67 6.05 5.93
C PHE A 730 -25.11 5.83 7.33
N ALA A 731 -24.94 4.57 7.68
CA ALA A 731 -24.32 4.14 8.93
C ALA A 731 -23.52 2.85 8.69
N ASN A 732 -22.42 2.71 9.42
CA ASN A 732 -21.51 1.56 9.37
C ASN A 732 -21.17 1.15 10.81
N LEU A 733 -21.25 -0.15 11.10
CA LEU A 733 -20.83 -0.78 12.34
C LEU A 733 -19.68 -1.72 12.01
N GLN A 734 -18.48 -1.34 12.37
CA GLN A 734 -17.28 -2.15 12.18
C GLN A 734 -17.05 -3.05 13.38
N ASN A 735 -16.51 -4.25 13.13
CA ASN A 735 -16.25 -5.26 14.15
C ASN A 735 -17.46 -5.48 15.05
N ALA A 736 -18.61 -5.83 14.46
CA ALA A 736 -19.92 -5.87 15.11
C ALA A 736 -19.99 -6.81 16.34
N PHE A 737 -19.09 -7.78 16.46
CA PHE A 737 -19.02 -8.72 17.59
C PHE A 737 -17.90 -8.39 18.57
N ASP A 738 -17.22 -7.24 18.42
CA ASP A 738 -16.08 -6.81 19.23
C ASP A 738 -15.00 -7.89 19.35
N THR A 739 -14.68 -8.53 18.22
CA THR A 739 -13.63 -9.53 18.15
C THR A 739 -12.28 -8.90 18.47
N HIS A 740 -11.57 -9.46 19.44
CA HIS A 740 -10.22 -9.03 19.77
C HIS A 740 -9.23 -9.79 18.89
N TYR A 741 -8.59 -9.11 17.95
CA TYR A 741 -7.66 -9.72 17.00
C TYR A 741 -6.48 -8.80 16.71
N ALA A 742 -5.48 -9.35 16.04
CA ALA A 742 -4.33 -8.64 15.54
C ALA A 742 -4.03 -9.06 14.09
N THR A 743 -3.55 -8.14 13.28
CA THR A 743 -3.28 -8.37 11.85
C THR A 743 -1.82 -8.69 11.57
N VAL A 744 -0.92 -8.35 12.50
CA VAL A 744 0.52 -8.60 12.41
C VAL A 744 1.08 -8.99 13.76
N GLY A 745 2.14 -9.78 13.76
CA GLY A 745 2.91 -10.15 14.95
C GLY A 745 4.41 -10.20 14.66
N ALA A 746 5.20 -9.82 15.65
CA ALA A 746 6.67 -9.89 15.63
C ALA A 746 7.21 -10.33 16.99
N PHE A 747 8.44 -10.87 17.01
CA PHE A 747 9.20 -11.01 18.24
C PHE A 747 10.02 -9.76 18.53
N GLY A 748 9.98 -9.29 19.77
CA GLY A 748 10.72 -8.15 20.27
C GLY A 748 11.08 -8.35 21.74
N ASP A 749 11.87 -7.47 22.30
CA ASP A 749 12.19 -7.47 23.74
C ASP A 749 11.36 -6.39 24.45
N PRO A 750 10.37 -6.76 25.28
CA PRO A 750 9.54 -5.78 26.00
C PRO A 750 10.18 -5.33 27.32
N THR A 751 11.36 -5.82 27.67
CA THR A 751 12.00 -5.59 28.98
C THR A 751 12.68 -4.21 29.07
N GLY A 752 13.00 -3.80 30.30
CA GLY A 752 13.82 -2.60 30.54
C GLY A 752 13.07 -1.27 30.51
N VAL A 753 11.83 -1.21 29.96
CA VAL A 753 11.08 0.06 29.80
C VAL A 753 9.95 0.24 30.80
N GLY A 754 9.73 -0.73 31.68
CA GLY A 754 8.66 -0.66 32.68
C GLY A 754 7.25 -0.71 32.06
N ALA A 755 7.11 -1.34 30.90
CA ALA A 755 5.82 -1.46 30.21
C ALA A 755 4.77 -2.16 31.09
N PRO A 756 3.54 -1.67 31.16
CA PRO A 756 2.47 -2.27 31.96
C PRO A 756 2.29 -3.75 31.63
N GLY A 757 2.18 -4.59 32.66
CA GLY A 757 1.99 -6.04 32.52
C GLY A 757 3.26 -6.85 32.20
N VAL A 758 4.36 -6.22 31.83
CA VAL A 758 5.66 -6.88 31.56
C VAL A 758 6.40 -7.08 32.88
N PRO A 759 6.82 -8.34 33.21
CA PRO A 759 7.57 -8.59 34.45
C PRO A 759 8.92 -7.89 34.48
N THR A 760 9.20 -7.14 35.55
CA THR A 760 10.47 -6.41 35.74
C THR A 760 11.65 -7.29 36.16
N ASN A 761 11.38 -8.54 36.59
CA ASN A 761 12.40 -9.48 37.02
C ASN A 761 12.92 -10.42 35.91
N GLY A 762 12.49 -10.20 34.68
CA GLY A 762 12.85 -11.00 33.50
C GLY A 762 12.25 -12.42 33.47
N THR A 763 11.48 -12.84 34.50
CA THR A 763 10.88 -14.16 34.54
C THR A 763 9.43 -14.09 34.07
N GLY A 764 9.05 -14.90 33.07
CA GLY A 764 7.70 -14.92 32.50
C GLY A 764 7.43 -13.77 31.52
N VAL A 765 8.49 -13.20 30.97
CA VAL A 765 8.41 -12.23 29.87
C VAL A 765 7.95 -12.96 28.61
N ASP A 766 7.02 -12.35 27.88
CA ASP A 766 6.56 -12.83 26.59
C ASP A 766 7.03 -11.85 25.50
N ASN A 767 7.86 -12.35 24.60
CA ASN A 767 8.51 -11.55 23.56
C ASN A 767 7.60 -11.29 22.35
N ARG A 768 6.32 -11.67 22.40
CA ARG A 768 5.39 -11.47 21.30
C ARG A 768 4.83 -10.04 21.33
N PHE A 769 5.00 -9.35 20.23
CA PHE A 769 4.38 -8.06 19.91
C PHE A 769 3.32 -8.27 18.84
N VAL A 770 2.24 -7.51 18.88
CA VAL A 770 1.17 -7.58 17.88
C VAL A 770 0.64 -6.20 17.54
N GLY A 771 0.18 -6.02 16.28
CA GLY A 771 -0.62 -4.88 15.85
C GLY A 771 -2.10 -5.13 16.16
N PRO A 772 -2.65 -4.58 17.28
CA PRO A 772 -4.03 -4.85 17.67
C PRO A 772 -5.00 -4.09 16.78
N ALA A 773 -6.04 -4.78 16.30
CA ALA A 773 -7.08 -4.17 15.50
C ALA A 773 -8.08 -3.37 16.34
N PRO A 774 -8.80 -2.38 15.73
CA PRO A 774 -9.79 -1.56 16.43
C PRO A 774 -10.92 -2.38 17.08
N PRO A 775 -11.46 -1.94 18.25
CA PRO A 775 -12.66 -2.52 18.84
C PRO A 775 -13.89 -2.21 18.01
N ILE A 776 -15.07 -2.67 18.47
CA ILE A 776 -16.35 -2.29 17.87
C ILE A 776 -16.46 -0.78 17.73
N SER A 777 -16.83 -0.31 16.53
CA SER A 777 -16.93 1.11 16.23
C SER A 777 -18.10 1.42 15.31
N VAL A 778 -18.72 2.59 15.51
CA VAL A 778 -19.90 3.06 14.76
C VAL A 778 -19.54 4.37 14.05
N PHE A 779 -19.85 4.44 12.77
CA PHE A 779 -19.72 5.64 11.94
C PHE A 779 -21.03 5.88 11.21
N GLY A 780 -21.34 7.14 10.91
CA GLY A 780 -22.50 7.49 10.13
C GLY A 780 -22.36 8.86 9.50
N GLY A 781 -23.16 9.10 8.47
CA GLY A 781 -23.04 10.35 7.75
C GLY A 781 -24.24 10.67 6.87
N ILE A 782 -24.16 11.82 6.27
CA ILE A 782 -25.10 12.30 5.27
C ILE A 782 -24.35 12.62 3.97
N ARG A 783 -24.99 12.28 2.85
CA ARG A 783 -24.46 12.56 1.50
C ARG A 783 -25.51 13.29 0.69
N ILE A 784 -25.10 14.40 0.09
CA ILE A 784 -25.98 15.28 -0.72
C ILE A 784 -25.46 15.28 -2.15
N ARG A 785 -26.36 15.04 -3.13
CA ARG A 785 -26.03 14.98 -4.55
C ARG A 785 -26.92 15.90 -5.37
N PHE A 786 -26.34 16.60 -6.38
CA PHE A 786 -27.07 17.50 -7.29
C PHE A 786 -26.60 17.35 -8.73
#